data_12929866ee4a013ff45e7f998b6aeb22
#
_entry.id   12929866ee4a013ff45e7f998b6aeb22
#
_cell.length_a   1.000
_cell.length_b   1.000
_cell.length_c   1.000
_cell.angle_alpha   90.00
_cell.angle_beta   90.00
_cell.angle_gamma   90.00
#
_symmetry.space_group_name_H-M   'P 1'
#
loop_
_entity.id
_entity.type
_entity.pdbx_description
1 polymer ?
#
loop_
_entity_poly.entity_id
_entity_poly.type
_entity_poly.pdbx_seq_one_letter_code
_entity_poly.pdbx_strand_id
1 'polypeptide(L)'
;RAAITFLVGRGLIQTRGRSVILQPRPMALRLARQQWKTWSDAQREQVLTGEVPAPLKAMAARQLTLLNTTSVAAEVVAHVARRGGPLDGVDKLAQDGNADVLVALAEIDAAAVARLIAGIFETADLEKLPSDVRRGLVRALERVSFLEETFEEGALLMLRLACLETEKWANNATGQFAGLFPIILGDTAAGPEARLQVLDEALASTDPAQRRVVAKALLQGVKTSLFSRGVGPELHGARPALQPWRPQTNKDAPDYIKACAERLALVAAGDDEAAAEARAGLGHELVGLINNGLVDVAEAAIQTVLVHHPYWPQALEGLGHWAAHSSGGADPLKQARIEAMMLELQPRDLADRAKAIVTEMPWDFPNTKEKLPYEQRGHAQVAAVEAFAQEVLSRPGAFETLLPALTHGRQRMAFAFGRAIASALADPIEGLVLVVQALAKGNEPPDYDLMTGFLVTIAQTDPQFVETFKAQAATSALAPALPLICWRLNITESDIALVVDALKSKQLPPWNLMQWTMGGVLAELPPTAVAPLFDTMLDLGGEAFSVGLDVMGMYGHDRMERFEALRPQLLKLAEGASKRRNARSQMDSHHFRELLGWLLEKGEADPDARAAARILARRLGAGPEDERLVEGLLPLLLSKFAQTAWPLIGQIILDGGAPSWRIQYALRHTPPADDDSPVILGLPEDTLFGWCHAHPDVGPVFVAQIIPMLVTREPAPGEARLHPLMARLLEEFGDRPEVLEAVAGNMSNFFWTGSLASYYALYLEPFELLKTHRHAKLRRWAKDMVQRLQKAIEGAKNDDDEREAGWEI
;
A
#
# COMPACT_ATOMS: atom_id res chain seq x y z
N ARG A 1 -21.43 -47.34 6.60
CA ARG A 1 -20.46 -47.70 5.56
C ARG A 1 -21.15 -48.54 4.48
N ALA A 2 -21.85 -49.68 4.80
CA ALA A 2 -22.51 -50.53 3.82
C ALA A 2 -23.49 -49.79 2.91
N ALA A 3 -24.31 -48.85 3.45
CA ALA A 3 -25.24 -48.03 2.64
C ALA A 3 -24.50 -47.10 1.69
N ILE A 4 -23.39 -46.46 2.12
CA ILE A 4 -22.57 -45.61 1.26
C ILE A 4 -21.96 -46.41 0.12
N THR A 5 -21.37 -47.57 0.40
CA THR A 5 -20.79 -48.46 -0.61
C THR A 5 -21.86 -48.92 -1.63
N PHE A 6 -23.09 -49.27 -1.17
CA PHE A 6 -24.19 -49.61 -2.03
C PHE A 6 -24.59 -48.47 -2.95
N LEU A 7 -24.72 -47.26 -2.41
CA LEU A 7 -25.12 -46.07 -3.19
C LEU A 7 -24.04 -45.64 -4.18
N VAL A 8 -22.74 -45.74 -3.80
CA VAL A 8 -21.60 -45.55 -4.71
C VAL A 8 -21.66 -46.53 -5.88
N GLY A 9 -21.87 -47.84 -5.59
CA GLY A 9 -22.02 -48.84 -6.62
C GLY A 9 -23.18 -48.64 -7.56
N ARG A 10 -24.20 -47.87 -7.18
CA ARG A 10 -25.34 -47.45 -8.00
C ARG A 10 -25.14 -46.10 -8.70
N GLY A 11 -24.01 -45.46 -8.54
CA GLY A 11 -23.77 -44.12 -9.11
C GLY A 11 -24.61 -42.99 -8.50
N LEU A 12 -25.25 -43.21 -7.35
CA LEU A 12 -26.09 -42.24 -6.63
C LEU A 12 -25.31 -41.37 -5.66
N ILE A 13 -24.12 -41.83 -5.31
CA ILE A 13 -23.16 -41.09 -4.47
C ILE A 13 -21.80 -41.18 -5.14
N GLN A 14 -21.09 -40.08 -5.18
CA GLN A 14 -19.69 -40.01 -5.56
C GLN A 14 -18.87 -39.63 -4.33
N THR A 15 -17.80 -40.37 -4.07
CA THR A 15 -16.82 -39.95 -3.08
C THR A 15 -15.82 -39.00 -3.71
N ARG A 16 -15.53 -37.90 -3.02
CA ARG A 16 -14.51 -36.91 -3.37
C ARG A 16 -13.71 -36.63 -2.10
N GLY A 17 -12.48 -37.12 -2.05
CA GLY A 17 -11.71 -37.07 -0.83
C GLY A 17 -12.45 -37.72 0.34
N ARG A 18 -12.63 -36.99 1.43
CA ARG A 18 -13.37 -37.40 2.64
C ARG A 18 -14.87 -37.16 2.56
N SER A 19 -15.30 -36.44 1.55
CA SER A 19 -16.69 -36.01 1.37
C SER A 19 -17.48 -36.92 0.45
N VAL A 20 -18.80 -36.89 0.56
CA VAL A 20 -19.74 -37.69 -0.23
C VAL A 20 -20.73 -36.75 -0.91
N ILE A 21 -20.82 -36.85 -2.22
CA ILE A 21 -21.71 -36.01 -3.03
C ILE A 21 -22.84 -36.86 -3.62
N LEU A 22 -24.08 -36.42 -3.45
CA LEU A 22 -25.23 -37.03 -4.10
C LEU A 22 -25.25 -36.69 -5.60
N GLN A 23 -25.49 -37.70 -6.40
CA GLN A 23 -25.57 -37.59 -7.85
C GLN A 23 -26.86 -38.24 -8.39
N PRO A 24 -27.43 -37.80 -9.51
CA PRO A 24 -27.07 -36.57 -10.23
C PRO A 24 -27.54 -35.31 -9.48
N ARG A 25 -26.94 -34.15 -9.75
CA ARG A 25 -27.21 -32.87 -9.06
C ARG A 25 -28.69 -32.51 -8.94
N PRO A 26 -29.57 -32.70 -10.00
CA PRO A 26 -31.00 -32.43 -9.84
C PRO A 26 -31.69 -33.26 -8.76
N MET A 27 -31.27 -34.53 -8.55
CA MET A 27 -31.79 -35.38 -7.50
C MET A 27 -31.31 -34.89 -6.12
N ALA A 28 -30.03 -34.51 -5.99
CA ALA A 28 -29.49 -33.95 -4.78
C ALA A 28 -30.26 -32.69 -4.35
N LEU A 29 -30.53 -31.76 -5.28
CA LEU A 29 -31.31 -30.55 -5.01
C LEU A 29 -32.75 -30.86 -4.62
N ARG A 30 -33.37 -31.86 -5.23
CA ARG A 30 -34.73 -32.32 -4.87
C ARG A 30 -34.77 -32.85 -3.45
N LEU A 31 -33.80 -33.67 -3.07
CA LEU A 31 -33.71 -34.22 -1.72
C LEU A 31 -33.39 -33.11 -0.69
N ALA A 32 -32.51 -32.19 -1.04
CA ALA A 32 -32.21 -31.03 -0.19
C ALA A 32 -33.46 -30.19 0.04
N ARG A 33 -34.23 -29.86 -1.03
CA ARG A 33 -35.50 -29.14 -0.91
C ARG A 33 -36.49 -29.86 0.01
N GLN A 34 -36.61 -31.20 -0.14
CA GLN A 34 -37.48 -31.99 0.73
C GLN A 34 -37.03 -31.94 2.19
N GLN A 35 -35.71 -32.04 2.45
CA GLN A 35 -35.15 -31.99 3.78
C GLN A 35 -35.40 -30.63 4.45
N TRP A 36 -35.12 -29.52 3.75
CA TRP A 36 -35.40 -28.18 4.21
C TRP A 36 -36.91 -27.95 4.52
N LYS A 37 -37.78 -28.56 3.73
CA LYS A 37 -39.22 -28.50 3.94
C LYS A 37 -39.67 -29.27 5.19
N THR A 38 -39.04 -30.41 5.48
CA THR A 38 -39.42 -31.27 6.62
C THR A 38 -38.84 -30.83 7.95
N TRP A 39 -37.73 -30.07 7.91
CA TRP A 39 -37.11 -29.54 9.14
C TRP A 39 -38.04 -28.53 9.82
N SER A 40 -38.11 -28.61 11.14
CA SER A 40 -38.68 -27.58 11.99
C SER A 40 -37.83 -26.29 11.93
N ASP A 41 -38.42 -25.18 12.32
CA ASP A 41 -37.72 -23.90 12.38
C ASP A 41 -36.51 -23.95 13.31
N ALA A 42 -36.59 -24.64 14.43
CA ALA A 42 -35.45 -24.86 15.34
C ALA A 42 -34.29 -25.65 14.67
N GLN A 43 -34.62 -26.65 13.83
CA GLN A 43 -33.59 -27.39 13.09
C GLN A 43 -32.95 -26.52 12.00
N ARG A 44 -33.72 -25.68 11.31
CA ARG A 44 -33.22 -24.72 10.31
C ARG A 44 -32.29 -23.69 10.96
N GLU A 45 -32.68 -23.13 12.08
CA GLU A 45 -31.85 -22.22 12.89
C GLU A 45 -30.57 -22.90 13.37
N GLN A 46 -30.69 -24.12 13.92
CA GLN A 46 -29.52 -24.86 14.40
C GLN A 46 -28.45 -25.07 13.35
N VAL A 47 -28.85 -25.38 12.11
CA VAL A 47 -27.92 -25.65 11.01
C VAL A 47 -27.30 -24.37 10.46
N LEU A 48 -28.05 -23.26 10.39
CA LEU A 48 -27.58 -22.02 9.81
C LEU A 48 -26.86 -21.10 10.81
N THR A 49 -27.29 -21.06 12.06
CA THR A 49 -26.86 -20.06 13.05
C THR A 49 -26.55 -20.65 14.42
N GLY A 50 -26.76 -21.95 14.64
CA GLY A 50 -26.48 -22.62 15.91
C GLY A 50 -24.99 -22.89 16.15
N GLU A 51 -24.71 -23.68 17.19
CA GLU A 51 -23.36 -24.14 17.53
C GLU A 51 -22.87 -25.22 16.54
N VAL A 52 -22.64 -24.80 15.28
CA VAL A 52 -22.13 -25.61 14.19
C VAL A 52 -20.88 -24.93 13.65
N PRO A 53 -19.82 -25.67 13.27
CA PRO A 53 -18.62 -25.06 12.68
C PRO A 53 -18.94 -24.17 11.47
N ALA A 54 -18.28 -23.00 11.36
CA ALA A 54 -18.55 -22.03 10.30
C ALA A 54 -18.55 -22.62 8.88
N PRO A 55 -17.65 -23.54 8.49
CA PRO A 55 -17.68 -24.18 7.18
C PRO A 55 -18.98 -24.92 6.90
N LEU A 56 -19.56 -25.58 7.90
CA LEU A 56 -20.83 -26.30 7.73
C LEU A 56 -22.02 -25.34 7.62
N LYS A 57 -22.02 -24.21 8.35
CA LYS A 57 -23.00 -23.13 8.18
C LYS A 57 -22.94 -22.57 6.75
N ALA A 58 -21.73 -22.25 6.26
CA ALA A 58 -21.52 -21.77 4.91
C ALA A 58 -22.02 -22.76 3.85
N MET A 59 -21.74 -24.06 4.02
CA MET A 59 -22.22 -25.10 3.11
C MET A 59 -23.76 -25.19 3.11
N ALA A 60 -24.40 -25.15 4.28
CA ALA A 60 -25.86 -25.16 4.41
C ALA A 60 -26.50 -23.95 3.75
N ALA A 61 -25.94 -22.74 4.00
CA ALA A 61 -26.40 -21.51 3.38
C ALA A 61 -26.24 -21.55 1.86
N ARG A 62 -25.08 -22.00 1.33
CA ARG A 62 -24.83 -22.18 -0.10
C ARG A 62 -25.78 -23.22 -0.72
N GLN A 63 -26.09 -24.31 -0.02
CA GLN A 63 -27.11 -25.28 -0.49
C GLN A 63 -28.48 -24.61 -0.60
N LEU A 64 -28.82 -23.77 0.38
CA LEU A 64 -30.09 -23.05 0.39
C LEU A 64 -30.18 -22.02 -0.77
N THR A 65 -29.08 -21.33 -1.11
CA THR A 65 -29.06 -20.42 -2.29
C THR A 65 -29.34 -21.14 -3.60
N LEU A 66 -28.92 -22.41 -3.74
CA LEU A 66 -29.25 -23.21 -4.91
C LEU A 66 -30.76 -23.58 -5.01
N LEU A 67 -31.50 -23.32 -3.94
CA LEU A 67 -32.96 -23.51 -3.88
C LEU A 67 -33.72 -22.18 -3.93
N ASN A 68 -33.09 -21.05 -4.24
CA ASN A 68 -33.66 -19.71 -4.16
C ASN A 68 -34.84 -19.45 -5.14
N THR A 69 -35.09 -20.35 -6.08
CA THR A 69 -36.29 -20.33 -6.92
C THR A 69 -37.49 -21.04 -6.28
N THR A 70 -37.37 -21.52 -5.04
CA THR A 70 -38.43 -22.29 -4.34
C THR A 70 -38.97 -21.50 -3.13
N SER A 71 -40.26 -21.70 -2.79
CA SER A 71 -40.88 -21.09 -1.61
C SER A 71 -40.17 -21.51 -0.31
N VAL A 72 -39.59 -22.69 -0.25
CA VAL A 72 -38.91 -23.22 0.92
C VAL A 72 -37.72 -22.36 1.31
N ALA A 73 -36.91 -21.92 0.35
CA ALA A 73 -35.78 -21.05 0.63
C ALA A 73 -36.25 -19.68 1.17
N ALA A 74 -37.28 -19.09 0.53
CA ALA A 74 -37.86 -17.84 0.99
C ALA A 74 -38.45 -17.94 2.41
N GLU A 75 -39.14 -19.05 2.73
CA GLU A 75 -39.69 -19.32 4.07
C GLU A 75 -38.59 -19.41 5.13
N VAL A 76 -37.46 -20.07 4.80
CA VAL A 76 -36.31 -20.16 5.69
C VAL A 76 -35.70 -18.77 5.94
N VAL A 77 -35.52 -17.97 4.88
CA VAL A 77 -34.98 -16.60 5.03
C VAL A 77 -35.93 -15.72 5.85
N ALA A 78 -37.22 -15.76 5.55
CA ALA A 78 -38.21 -15.00 6.31
C ALA A 78 -38.20 -15.35 7.80
N HIS A 79 -37.92 -16.61 8.13
CA HIS A 79 -37.80 -17.05 9.51
C HIS A 79 -36.49 -16.63 10.17
N VAL A 80 -35.35 -16.82 9.51
CA VAL A 80 -34.00 -16.58 10.09
C VAL A 80 -33.67 -15.07 10.13
N ALA A 81 -34.10 -14.32 9.11
CA ALA A 81 -33.86 -12.88 9.01
C ALA A 81 -34.99 -12.02 9.62
N ARG A 82 -35.90 -12.61 10.41
CA ARG A 82 -36.94 -11.86 11.11
C ARG A 82 -36.40 -11.00 12.24
N ARG A 83 -37.11 -9.96 12.61
CA ARG A 83 -36.86 -9.17 13.83
C ARG A 83 -36.96 -10.08 15.08
N GLY A 84 -35.99 -9.98 16.01
CA GLY A 84 -35.82 -10.90 17.11
C GLY A 84 -35.28 -12.28 16.73
N GLY A 85 -34.99 -12.51 15.45
CA GLY A 85 -34.43 -13.77 14.94
C GLY A 85 -32.97 -14.00 15.29
N PRO A 86 -32.40 -15.13 14.84
CA PRO A 86 -31.05 -15.55 15.21
C PRO A 86 -29.93 -14.68 14.60
N LEU A 87 -30.20 -13.83 13.62
CA LEU A 87 -29.25 -12.88 13.01
C LEU A 87 -29.51 -11.42 13.41
N ASP A 88 -30.57 -11.14 14.19
CA ASP A 88 -30.97 -9.78 14.56
C ASP A 88 -30.09 -9.25 15.71
N GLY A 89 -28.99 -8.62 15.39
CA GLY A 89 -28.08 -7.97 16.34
C GLY A 89 -26.61 -8.20 16.03
N VAL A 90 -25.78 -7.23 16.41
CA VAL A 90 -24.33 -7.25 16.20
C VAL A 90 -23.69 -8.46 16.88
N ASP A 91 -24.04 -8.76 18.12
CA ASP A 91 -23.50 -9.89 18.87
C ASP A 91 -23.83 -11.24 18.22
N LYS A 92 -24.99 -11.35 17.56
CA LYS A 92 -25.38 -12.56 16.84
C LYS A 92 -24.64 -12.69 15.52
N LEU A 93 -24.42 -11.57 14.81
CA LEU A 93 -23.62 -11.55 13.57
C LEU A 93 -22.14 -11.82 13.83
N ALA A 94 -21.62 -11.44 15.00
CA ALA A 94 -20.24 -11.70 15.43
C ALA A 94 -19.96 -13.17 15.76
N GLN A 95 -20.99 -14.01 15.87
CA GLN A 95 -20.78 -15.45 16.01
C GLN A 95 -20.20 -16.05 14.73
N ASP A 96 -19.28 -16.98 14.89
CA ASP A 96 -18.52 -17.57 13.81
C ASP A 96 -19.41 -18.09 12.65
N GLY A 97 -19.16 -17.55 11.46
CA GLY A 97 -19.85 -17.87 10.20
C GLY A 97 -21.22 -17.20 10.00
N ASN A 98 -21.80 -16.51 10.99
CA ASN A 98 -23.14 -15.92 10.86
C ASN A 98 -23.18 -14.74 9.86
N ALA A 99 -22.10 -13.94 9.77
CA ALA A 99 -21.99 -12.88 8.79
C ALA A 99 -21.98 -13.44 7.34
N ASP A 100 -21.34 -14.57 7.10
CA ASP A 100 -21.35 -15.23 5.79
C ASP A 100 -22.72 -15.86 5.46
N VAL A 101 -23.42 -16.37 6.48
CA VAL A 101 -24.82 -16.81 6.31
C VAL A 101 -25.69 -15.63 5.87
N LEU A 102 -25.56 -14.44 6.50
CA LEU A 102 -26.32 -13.25 6.10
C LEU A 102 -26.10 -12.91 4.63
N VAL A 103 -24.85 -12.94 4.17
CA VAL A 103 -24.52 -12.70 2.74
C VAL A 103 -25.21 -13.70 1.83
N ALA A 104 -25.20 -14.98 2.17
CA ALA A 104 -25.89 -16.01 1.38
C ALA A 104 -27.41 -15.83 1.37
N LEU A 105 -28.02 -15.42 2.49
CA LEU A 105 -29.46 -15.15 2.57
C LEU A 105 -29.87 -13.98 1.69
N ALA A 106 -29.02 -12.97 1.47
CA ALA A 106 -29.28 -11.85 0.56
C ALA A 106 -29.44 -12.30 -0.89
N GLU A 107 -28.80 -13.41 -1.32
CA GLU A 107 -29.00 -14.01 -2.65
C GLU A 107 -30.38 -14.68 -2.82
N ILE A 108 -31.07 -14.95 -1.73
CA ILE A 108 -32.39 -15.61 -1.72
C ILE A 108 -33.50 -14.58 -1.64
N ASP A 109 -33.44 -13.70 -0.62
CA ASP A 109 -34.43 -12.64 -0.39
C ASP A 109 -33.69 -11.38 0.11
N ALA A 110 -33.28 -10.55 -0.85
CA ALA A 110 -32.56 -9.30 -0.59
C ALA A 110 -33.41 -8.32 0.25
N ALA A 111 -34.73 -8.28 0.03
CA ALA A 111 -35.61 -7.37 0.76
C ALA A 111 -35.76 -7.77 2.24
N ALA A 112 -35.83 -9.06 2.57
CA ALA A 112 -35.85 -9.52 3.96
C ALA A 112 -34.54 -9.20 4.67
N VAL A 113 -33.38 -9.35 4.00
CA VAL A 113 -32.07 -9.02 4.54
C VAL A 113 -31.90 -7.51 4.71
N ALA A 114 -32.35 -6.69 3.77
CA ALA A 114 -32.36 -5.23 3.87
C ALA A 114 -33.12 -4.77 5.14
N ARG A 115 -34.34 -5.26 5.32
CA ARG A 115 -35.15 -4.95 6.52
C ARG A 115 -34.46 -5.39 7.84
N LEU A 116 -33.80 -6.54 7.84
CA LEU A 116 -33.04 -6.99 9.01
C LEU A 116 -31.88 -6.02 9.31
N ILE A 117 -31.10 -5.66 8.30
CA ILE A 117 -29.96 -4.74 8.44
C ILE A 117 -30.44 -3.35 8.89
N ALA A 118 -31.53 -2.85 8.30
CA ALA A 118 -32.16 -1.60 8.75
C ALA A 118 -32.51 -1.63 10.24
N GLY A 119 -33.14 -2.73 10.70
CA GLY A 119 -33.45 -2.93 12.11
C GLY A 119 -32.22 -3.00 13.03
N ILE A 120 -31.14 -3.63 12.59
CA ILE A 120 -29.87 -3.65 13.33
C ILE A 120 -29.29 -2.24 13.42
N PHE A 121 -29.32 -1.45 12.35
CA PHE A 121 -28.83 -0.07 12.31
C PHE A 121 -29.62 0.91 13.18
N GLU A 122 -30.85 0.60 13.53
CA GLU A 122 -31.62 1.41 14.49
C GLU A 122 -31.11 1.30 15.94
N THR A 123 -30.47 0.18 16.29
CA THR A 123 -30.09 -0.14 17.65
C THR A 123 -28.58 -0.26 17.90
N ALA A 124 -27.80 -0.46 16.84
CA ALA A 124 -26.36 -0.66 16.92
C ALA A 124 -25.56 0.65 16.91
N ASP A 125 -24.45 0.66 17.63
CA ASP A 125 -23.41 1.68 17.49
C ASP A 125 -22.53 1.33 16.26
N LEU A 126 -22.81 1.97 15.13
CA LEU A 126 -22.17 1.66 13.85
C LEU A 126 -20.69 2.04 13.81
N GLU A 127 -20.20 2.92 14.68
CA GLU A 127 -18.78 3.28 14.78
C GLU A 127 -17.96 2.16 15.41
N LYS A 128 -18.60 1.37 16.30
CA LYS A 128 -17.95 0.30 17.07
C LYS A 128 -18.22 -1.10 16.55
N LEU A 129 -18.65 -1.25 15.31
CA LEU A 129 -18.86 -2.56 14.73
C LEU A 129 -17.53 -3.35 14.66
N PRO A 130 -17.51 -4.63 15.08
CA PRO A 130 -16.37 -5.52 14.80
C PRO A 130 -16.08 -5.57 13.28
N SER A 131 -14.81 -5.64 12.91
CA SER A 131 -14.39 -5.55 11.51
C SER A 131 -14.97 -6.67 10.63
N ASP A 132 -15.12 -7.88 11.17
CA ASP A 132 -15.75 -9.02 10.49
C ASP A 132 -17.23 -8.81 10.25
N VAL A 133 -17.95 -8.28 11.25
CA VAL A 133 -19.38 -7.94 11.12
C VAL A 133 -19.56 -6.82 10.11
N ARG A 134 -18.75 -5.74 10.19
CA ARG A 134 -18.81 -4.64 9.22
C ARG A 134 -18.61 -5.16 7.80
N ARG A 135 -17.59 -5.99 7.55
CA ARG A 135 -17.36 -6.61 6.24
C ARG A 135 -18.52 -7.49 5.78
N GLY A 136 -19.09 -8.28 6.69
CA GLY A 136 -20.26 -9.09 6.39
C GLY A 136 -21.47 -8.25 5.98
N LEU A 137 -21.73 -7.15 6.70
CA LEU A 137 -22.80 -6.20 6.37
C LEU A 137 -22.57 -5.52 5.02
N VAL A 138 -21.35 -5.05 4.73
CA VAL A 138 -21.01 -4.45 3.44
C VAL A 138 -21.24 -5.44 2.30
N ARG A 139 -20.78 -6.68 2.43
CA ARG A 139 -21.00 -7.74 1.41
C ARG A 139 -22.47 -8.12 1.25
N ALA A 140 -23.26 -8.13 2.31
CA ALA A 140 -24.69 -8.38 2.23
C ALA A 140 -25.41 -7.22 1.52
N LEU A 141 -25.04 -5.96 1.86
CA LEU A 141 -25.58 -4.77 1.21
C LEU A 141 -25.17 -4.64 -0.25
N GLU A 142 -23.97 -5.11 -0.63
CA GLU A 142 -23.57 -5.25 -2.03
C GLU A 142 -24.56 -6.11 -2.82
N ARG A 143 -24.97 -7.27 -2.25
CA ARG A 143 -25.99 -8.15 -2.87
C ARG A 143 -27.38 -7.49 -2.94
N VAL A 144 -27.75 -6.80 -1.87
CA VAL A 144 -29.04 -6.08 -1.79
C VAL A 144 -29.08 -4.91 -2.79
N SER A 145 -28.01 -4.11 -2.89
CA SER A 145 -27.95 -2.94 -3.77
C SER A 145 -27.78 -3.32 -5.25
N PHE A 146 -27.45 -4.58 -5.54
CA PHE A 146 -27.33 -5.01 -6.92
C PHE A 146 -28.68 -5.08 -7.63
N LEU A 147 -29.73 -5.53 -6.94
CA LEU A 147 -31.06 -5.73 -7.50
C LEU A 147 -31.83 -4.39 -7.61
N GLU A 148 -32.50 -4.17 -8.73
CA GLU A 148 -33.27 -2.95 -8.98
C GLU A 148 -34.33 -2.69 -7.89
N GLU A 149 -35.04 -3.76 -7.46
CA GLU A 149 -36.16 -3.68 -6.51
C GLU A 149 -35.70 -3.31 -5.08
N THR A 150 -34.45 -3.56 -4.70
CA THR A 150 -33.91 -3.30 -3.36
C THR A 150 -32.75 -2.31 -3.39
N PHE A 151 -32.48 -1.72 -4.55
CA PHE A 151 -31.36 -0.81 -4.76
C PHE A 151 -31.39 0.39 -3.83
N GLU A 152 -32.52 1.10 -3.77
CA GLU A 152 -32.67 2.32 -2.97
C GLU A 152 -32.39 2.06 -1.49
N GLU A 153 -33.09 1.07 -0.91
CA GLU A 153 -32.92 0.69 0.50
C GLU A 153 -31.49 0.24 0.78
N GLY A 154 -30.93 -0.61 -0.07
CA GLY A 154 -29.55 -1.13 0.06
C GLY A 154 -28.50 -0.04 -0.06
N ALA A 155 -28.63 0.88 -1.02
CA ALA A 155 -27.72 1.98 -1.21
C ALA A 155 -27.73 2.98 -0.04
N LEU A 156 -28.93 3.31 0.49
CA LEU A 156 -29.05 4.21 1.65
C LEU A 156 -28.48 3.57 2.94
N LEU A 157 -28.66 2.26 3.12
CA LEU A 157 -28.01 1.55 4.25
C LEU A 157 -26.48 1.49 4.06
N MET A 158 -25.98 1.28 2.85
CA MET A 158 -24.56 1.33 2.55
C MET A 158 -23.97 2.74 2.81
N LEU A 159 -24.71 3.79 2.45
CA LEU A 159 -24.34 5.19 2.73
C LEU A 159 -24.16 5.44 4.22
N ARG A 160 -25.05 4.92 5.08
CA ARG A 160 -24.91 5.05 6.54
C ARG A 160 -23.60 4.44 7.07
N LEU A 161 -23.19 3.27 6.55
CA LEU A 161 -21.88 2.70 6.89
C LEU A 161 -20.72 3.54 6.30
N ALA A 162 -20.87 4.05 5.09
CA ALA A 162 -19.86 4.85 4.41
C ALA A 162 -19.58 6.18 5.12
N CYS A 163 -20.61 6.80 5.73
CA CYS A 163 -20.44 8.01 6.54
C CYS A 163 -19.61 7.78 7.81
N LEU A 164 -19.58 6.54 8.31
CA LEU A 164 -18.87 6.12 9.51
C LEU A 164 -17.72 5.15 9.14
N GLU A 165 -17.01 5.43 8.04
CA GLU A 165 -15.98 4.53 7.52
C GLU A 165 -14.75 4.47 8.44
N THR A 166 -14.35 3.27 8.80
CA THR A 166 -13.19 3.00 9.66
C THR A 166 -12.12 2.17 8.96
N GLU A 167 -12.40 1.66 7.76
CA GLU A 167 -11.55 0.75 7.02
C GLU A 167 -10.86 1.46 5.85
N LYS A 168 -9.61 1.04 5.51
CA LYS A 168 -8.76 1.76 4.54
C LYS A 168 -8.65 1.08 3.18
N TRP A 169 -9.19 -0.12 3.00
CA TRP A 169 -9.16 -0.81 1.70
C TRP A 169 -10.23 -0.30 0.74
N ALA A 170 -10.02 -0.52 -0.56
CA ALA A 170 -10.82 0.08 -1.62
C ALA A 170 -12.29 -0.42 -1.67
N ASN A 171 -12.55 -1.66 -1.27
CA ASN A 171 -13.89 -2.26 -1.23
C ASN A 171 -14.57 -2.16 0.16
N ASN A 172 -14.28 -1.09 0.90
CA ASN A 172 -15.01 -0.69 2.10
C ASN A 172 -16.38 -0.11 1.74
N ALA A 173 -17.17 0.30 2.74
CA ALA A 173 -18.52 0.82 2.51
C ALA A 173 -18.54 2.05 1.57
N THR A 174 -17.57 2.96 1.71
CA THR A 174 -17.44 4.14 0.83
C THR A 174 -17.15 3.74 -0.61
N GLY A 175 -16.21 2.80 -0.82
CA GLY A 175 -15.87 2.31 -2.15
C GLY A 175 -17.03 1.57 -2.81
N GLN A 176 -17.72 0.71 -2.06
CA GLN A 176 -18.89 -0.03 -2.56
C GLN A 176 -20.06 0.90 -2.87
N PHE A 177 -20.36 1.87 -2.01
CA PHE A 177 -21.38 2.89 -2.31
C PHE A 177 -21.05 3.65 -3.59
N ALA A 178 -19.82 4.15 -3.73
CA ALA A 178 -19.41 4.90 -4.92
C ALA A 178 -19.42 4.04 -6.20
N GLY A 179 -19.13 2.75 -6.09
CA GLY A 179 -19.18 1.76 -7.18
C GLY A 179 -20.56 1.52 -7.79
N LEU A 180 -21.63 1.93 -7.11
CA LEU A 180 -23.00 1.81 -7.62
C LEU A 180 -23.31 2.83 -8.73
N PHE A 181 -22.56 3.94 -8.85
CA PHE A 181 -22.91 5.09 -9.67
C PHE A 181 -22.22 5.22 -11.03
N PRO A 182 -21.14 4.51 -11.40
CA PRO A 182 -20.66 4.52 -12.78
C PRO A 182 -21.74 4.01 -13.73
N ILE A 183 -21.99 4.74 -14.83
CA ILE A 183 -23.05 4.34 -15.78
C ILE A 183 -22.67 3.09 -16.58
N ILE A 184 -21.39 2.83 -16.77
CA ILE A 184 -20.84 1.64 -17.42
C ILE A 184 -20.08 0.84 -16.37
N LEU A 185 -20.35 -0.47 -16.31
CA LEU A 185 -19.78 -1.41 -15.31
C LEU A 185 -20.10 -1.02 -13.85
N GLY A 186 -21.18 -0.29 -13.62
CA GLY A 186 -21.66 -0.03 -12.25
C GLY A 186 -22.08 -1.33 -11.54
N ASP A 187 -21.95 -1.35 -10.22
CA ASP A 187 -22.19 -2.54 -9.41
C ASP A 187 -23.68 -2.73 -9.05
N THR A 188 -24.58 -2.41 -9.98
CA THR A 188 -26.03 -2.58 -9.80
C THR A 188 -26.77 -2.77 -11.13
N ALA A 189 -27.94 -3.45 -11.08
CA ALA A 189 -28.91 -3.55 -12.16
C ALA A 189 -29.86 -2.33 -12.20
N ALA A 190 -29.84 -1.47 -11.19
CA ALA A 190 -30.68 -0.28 -11.14
C ALA A 190 -30.36 0.72 -12.25
N GLY A 191 -31.41 1.26 -12.85
CA GLY A 191 -31.29 2.25 -13.92
C GLY A 191 -30.86 3.65 -13.45
N PRO A 192 -30.62 4.57 -14.41
CA PRO A 192 -30.19 5.96 -14.12
C PRO A 192 -31.13 6.70 -13.15
N GLU A 193 -32.44 6.55 -13.31
CA GLU A 193 -33.43 7.25 -12.48
C GLU A 193 -33.32 6.88 -11.02
N ALA A 194 -33.28 5.58 -10.69
CA ALA A 194 -33.14 5.11 -9.31
C ALA A 194 -31.82 5.56 -8.68
N ARG A 195 -30.72 5.54 -9.45
CA ARG A 195 -29.41 6.02 -8.97
C ARG A 195 -29.44 7.52 -8.66
N LEU A 196 -30.03 8.33 -9.53
CA LEU A 196 -30.16 9.79 -9.32
C LEU A 196 -31.07 10.09 -8.14
N GLN A 197 -32.14 9.34 -7.92
CA GLN A 197 -33.02 9.50 -6.78
C GLN A 197 -32.27 9.31 -5.45
N VAL A 198 -31.47 8.26 -5.31
CA VAL A 198 -30.61 8.01 -4.13
C VAL A 198 -29.63 9.17 -3.92
N LEU A 199 -29.00 9.66 -4.97
CA LEU A 199 -28.09 10.80 -4.88
C LEU A 199 -28.81 12.08 -4.45
N ASP A 200 -30.01 12.35 -4.97
CA ASP A 200 -30.81 13.52 -4.62
C ASP A 200 -31.26 13.47 -3.15
N GLU A 201 -31.72 12.32 -2.68
CA GLU A 201 -32.05 12.12 -1.27
C GLU A 201 -30.84 12.33 -0.36
N ALA A 202 -29.72 11.76 -0.75
CA ALA A 202 -28.47 11.89 0.01
C ALA A 202 -27.92 13.33 0.01
N LEU A 203 -28.07 14.10 -1.06
CA LEU A 203 -27.68 15.51 -1.15
C LEU A 203 -28.56 16.44 -0.29
N ALA A 204 -29.75 16.05 0.05
CA ALA A 204 -30.62 16.84 0.93
C ALA A 204 -30.08 16.92 2.38
N SER A 205 -29.15 16.07 2.75
CA SER A 205 -28.52 16.08 4.06
C SER A 205 -27.53 17.24 4.24
N THR A 206 -27.46 17.77 5.45
CA THR A 206 -26.45 18.74 5.89
C THR A 206 -25.24 18.11 6.57
N ASP A 207 -25.24 16.77 6.75
CA ASP A 207 -24.12 16.06 7.36
C ASP A 207 -22.87 16.13 6.47
N PRO A 208 -21.75 16.69 6.96
CA PRO A 208 -20.51 16.79 6.18
C PRO A 208 -19.95 15.46 5.72
N ALA A 209 -20.07 14.38 6.51
CA ALA A 209 -19.60 13.06 6.14
C ALA A 209 -20.40 12.51 4.95
N GLN A 210 -21.73 12.65 5.01
CA GLN A 210 -22.62 12.22 3.93
C GLN A 210 -22.35 13.02 2.64
N ARG A 211 -22.21 14.34 2.75
CA ARG A 211 -21.91 15.20 1.60
C ARG A 211 -20.61 14.79 0.89
N ARG A 212 -19.55 14.44 1.66
CA ARG A 212 -18.29 13.94 1.08
C ARG A 212 -18.46 12.59 0.37
N VAL A 213 -19.19 11.66 0.96
CA VAL A 213 -19.44 10.35 0.35
C VAL A 213 -20.23 10.51 -0.94
N VAL A 214 -21.24 11.37 -0.95
CA VAL A 214 -22.07 11.65 -2.14
C VAL A 214 -21.27 12.37 -3.23
N ALA A 215 -20.40 13.31 -2.87
CA ALA A 215 -19.49 13.94 -3.84
C ALA A 215 -18.59 12.91 -4.55
N LYS A 216 -18.07 11.93 -3.81
CA LYS A 216 -17.29 10.81 -4.38
C LYS A 216 -18.15 9.94 -5.31
N ALA A 217 -19.39 9.66 -4.94
CA ALA A 217 -20.32 8.91 -5.77
C ALA A 217 -20.66 9.65 -7.08
N LEU A 218 -20.92 10.96 -6.99
CA LEU A 218 -21.15 11.80 -8.16
C LEU A 218 -19.94 11.86 -9.09
N LEU A 219 -18.71 11.91 -8.53
CA LEU A 219 -17.47 11.83 -9.31
C LEU A 219 -17.37 10.51 -10.08
N GLN A 220 -17.80 9.40 -9.51
CA GLN A 220 -17.88 8.13 -10.24
C GLN A 220 -18.95 8.16 -11.33
N GLY A 221 -20.08 8.85 -11.09
CA GLY A 221 -21.15 9.04 -12.08
C GLY A 221 -20.78 9.94 -13.26
N VAL A 222 -19.85 10.85 -13.08
CA VAL A 222 -19.33 11.77 -14.14
C VAL A 222 -18.24 11.12 -15.00
N LYS A 223 -17.66 10.00 -14.56
CA LYS A 223 -16.59 9.31 -15.32
C LYS A 223 -17.04 8.94 -16.73
N THR A 224 -16.11 9.19 -17.68
CA THR A 224 -16.31 8.90 -19.11
C THR A 224 -15.35 7.86 -19.66
N SER A 225 -14.37 7.42 -18.85
CA SER A 225 -13.32 6.46 -19.23
C SER A 225 -12.81 5.71 -18.02
N LEU A 226 -11.91 4.74 -18.25
CA LEU A 226 -11.27 3.90 -17.23
C LEU A 226 -12.26 3.14 -16.35
N PHE A 227 -13.35 2.69 -16.95
CA PHE A 227 -14.30 1.82 -16.27
C PHE A 227 -13.65 0.48 -15.97
N SER A 228 -13.68 0.07 -14.71
CA SER A 228 -13.18 -1.24 -14.29
C SER A 228 -14.15 -1.87 -13.30
N ARG A 229 -14.31 -3.18 -13.41
CA ARG A 229 -15.06 -3.99 -12.46
C ARG A 229 -14.20 -5.18 -12.05
N GLY A 230 -14.00 -5.34 -10.75
CA GLY A 230 -13.18 -6.42 -10.21
C GLY A 230 -13.86 -7.78 -10.15
N VAL A 231 -15.17 -7.85 -10.38
CA VAL A 231 -16.00 -9.06 -10.21
C VAL A 231 -16.68 -9.43 -11.54
N GLY A 232 -16.77 -10.73 -11.79
CA GLY A 232 -17.50 -11.28 -12.96
C GLY A 232 -19.03 -11.13 -12.86
N PRO A 233 -19.81 -11.87 -13.69
CA PRO A 233 -21.26 -11.86 -13.62
C PRO A 233 -21.76 -12.19 -12.22
N GLU A 234 -22.74 -11.42 -11.75
CA GLU A 234 -23.30 -11.60 -10.41
C GLU A 234 -24.12 -12.91 -10.34
N LEU A 235 -23.67 -13.85 -9.51
CA LEU A 235 -24.31 -15.13 -9.32
C LEU A 235 -25.22 -15.09 -8.08
N HIS A 236 -26.51 -15.34 -8.27
CA HIS A 236 -27.49 -15.43 -7.19
C HIS A 236 -28.13 -16.85 -7.19
N GLY A 237 -27.38 -17.76 -6.58
CA GLY A 237 -27.83 -19.15 -6.41
C GLY A 237 -28.15 -19.86 -7.73
N ALA A 238 -29.39 -20.36 -7.89
CA ALA A 238 -29.88 -21.07 -9.08
C ALA A 238 -30.52 -20.15 -10.15
N ARG A 239 -30.64 -18.86 -9.88
CA ARG A 239 -31.14 -17.88 -10.85
C ARG A 239 -30.09 -17.65 -11.96
N PRO A 240 -30.51 -17.20 -13.17
CA PRO A 240 -29.55 -16.73 -14.16
C PRO A 240 -28.61 -15.65 -13.59
N ALA A 241 -27.39 -15.62 -14.07
CA ALA A 241 -26.42 -14.58 -13.66
C ALA A 241 -27.00 -13.19 -13.94
N LEU A 242 -27.03 -12.37 -12.90
CA LEU A 242 -27.49 -10.99 -13.00
C LEU A 242 -26.46 -10.14 -13.77
N GLN A 243 -26.98 -9.19 -14.53
CA GLN A 243 -26.15 -8.27 -15.31
C GLN A 243 -26.33 -6.85 -14.77
N PRO A 244 -25.25 -6.08 -14.66
CA PRO A 244 -25.39 -4.66 -14.34
C PRO A 244 -26.22 -3.97 -15.43
N TRP A 245 -26.86 -2.88 -15.04
CA TRP A 245 -27.57 -2.05 -16.00
C TRP A 245 -26.62 -1.56 -17.11
N ARG A 246 -27.13 -1.52 -18.34
CA ARG A 246 -26.37 -1.05 -19.53
C ARG A 246 -27.19 -0.05 -20.32
N PRO A 247 -26.52 0.99 -20.88
CA PRO A 247 -27.20 1.92 -21.80
C PRO A 247 -27.91 1.19 -22.92
N GLN A 248 -29.17 1.52 -23.15
CA GLN A 248 -30.03 0.95 -24.22
C GLN A 248 -29.97 1.82 -25.48
N THR A 249 -29.70 3.09 -25.32
CA THR A 249 -29.55 4.08 -26.40
C THR A 249 -28.27 4.88 -26.27
N ASN A 250 -27.82 5.50 -27.35
CA ASN A 250 -26.65 6.38 -27.33
C ASN A 250 -26.83 7.66 -26.47
N LYS A 251 -28.06 7.90 -25.97
CA LYS A 251 -28.36 9.07 -25.12
C LYS A 251 -28.28 8.74 -23.62
N ASP A 252 -28.53 7.52 -23.23
CA ASP A 252 -28.67 7.15 -21.82
C ASP A 252 -27.46 7.49 -20.99
N ALA A 253 -26.25 7.15 -21.48
CA ALA A 253 -25.01 7.47 -20.76
C ALA A 253 -24.71 8.98 -20.74
N PRO A 254 -24.75 9.72 -21.87
CA PRO A 254 -24.61 11.17 -21.88
C PRO A 254 -25.61 11.91 -20.96
N ASP A 255 -26.87 11.54 -20.97
CA ASP A 255 -27.91 12.18 -20.17
C ASP A 255 -27.69 11.93 -18.67
N TYR A 256 -27.30 10.74 -18.29
CA TYR A 256 -26.94 10.40 -16.90
C TYR A 256 -25.69 11.15 -16.43
N ILE A 257 -24.61 11.13 -17.23
CA ILE A 257 -23.36 11.84 -16.93
C ILE A 257 -23.63 13.33 -16.75
N LYS A 258 -24.43 13.92 -17.63
CA LYS A 258 -24.90 15.32 -17.53
C LYS A 258 -25.60 15.57 -16.20
N ALA A 259 -26.59 14.74 -15.85
CA ALA A 259 -27.33 14.86 -14.60
C ALA A 259 -26.44 14.75 -13.34
N CYS A 260 -25.42 13.88 -13.37
CA CYS A 260 -24.44 13.77 -12.30
C CYS A 260 -23.51 15.01 -12.27
N ALA A 261 -23.06 15.52 -13.42
CA ALA A 261 -22.19 16.68 -13.51
C ALA A 261 -22.89 17.96 -13.03
N GLU A 262 -24.17 18.15 -13.35
CA GLU A 262 -24.98 19.27 -12.85
C GLU A 262 -25.05 19.26 -11.31
N ARG A 263 -25.32 18.11 -10.70
CA ARG A 263 -25.36 17.94 -9.24
C ARG A 263 -23.98 18.16 -8.60
N LEU A 264 -22.95 17.61 -9.21
CA LEU A 264 -21.58 17.76 -8.72
C LEU A 264 -21.11 19.21 -8.81
N ALA A 265 -21.48 19.95 -9.87
CA ALA A 265 -21.19 21.37 -10.00
C ALA A 265 -21.87 22.21 -8.91
N LEU A 266 -23.09 21.86 -8.52
CA LEU A 266 -23.78 22.51 -7.39
C LEU A 266 -23.07 22.23 -6.05
N VAL A 267 -22.60 21.00 -5.83
CA VAL A 267 -21.76 20.68 -4.66
C VAL A 267 -20.46 21.47 -4.71
N ALA A 268 -19.80 21.48 -5.86
CA ALA A 268 -18.53 22.17 -6.08
C ALA A 268 -18.62 23.71 -5.88
N ALA A 269 -19.78 24.31 -6.09
CA ALA A 269 -20.03 25.71 -5.84
C ALA A 269 -20.11 26.09 -4.35
N GLY A 270 -20.13 25.13 -3.42
CA GLY A 270 -20.13 25.37 -1.98
C GLY A 270 -18.73 25.69 -1.42
N ASP A 271 -18.67 25.94 -0.09
CA ASP A 271 -17.46 26.36 0.63
C ASP A 271 -16.91 25.28 1.59
N ASP A 272 -17.59 24.14 1.73
CA ASP A 272 -17.20 23.09 2.64
C ASP A 272 -16.13 22.17 2.04
N GLU A 273 -15.62 21.24 2.84
CA GLU A 273 -14.58 20.28 2.42
C GLU A 273 -15.05 19.40 1.26
N ALA A 274 -16.34 18.98 1.27
CA ALA A 274 -16.91 18.21 0.18
C ALA A 274 -16.93 19.01 -1.14
N ALA A 275 -17.19 20.31 -1.05
CA ALA A 275 -17.14 21.20 -2.20
C ALA A 275 -15.72 21.36 -2.76
N ALA A 276 -14.71 21.44 -1.90
CA ALA A 276 -13.31 21.47 -2.33
C ALA A 276 -12.89 20.18 -3.06
N GLU A 277 -13.25 19.02 -2.51
CA GLU A 277 -13.02 17.71 -3.17
C GLU A 277 -13.78 17.62 -4.51
N ALA A 278 -15.03 18.08 -4.55
CA ALA A 278 -15.85 18.09 -5.76
C ALA A 278 -15.24 18.99 -6.84
N ARG A 279 -14.76 20.19 -6.49
CA ARG A 279 -14.05 21.09 -7.43
C ARG A 279 -12.80 20.44 -8.00
N ALA A 280 -11.96 19.87 -7.13
CA ALA A 280 -10.75 19.19 -7.57
C ALA A 280 -11.07 18.05 -8.54
N GLY A 281 -11.99 17.15 -8.17
CA GLY A 281 -12.36 16.00 -8.99
C GLY A 281 -13.04 16.39 -10.31
N LEU A 282 -14.02 17.28 -10.27
CA LEU A 282 -14.74 17.72 -11.46
C LEU A 282 -13.80 18.44 -12.45
N GLY A 283 -12.85 19.27 -11.95
CA GLY A 283 -11.86 19.92 -12.78
C GLY A 283 -11.04 18.93 -13.63
N HIS A 284 -10.66 17.80 -13.06
CA HIS A 284 -9.95 16.74 -13.78
C HIS A 284 -10.86 15.98 -14.77
N GLU A 285 -12.14 15.78 -14.46
CA GLU A 285 -13.09 15.09 -15.34
C GLU A 285 -13.55 15.94 -16.54
N LEU A 286 -13.31 17.26 -16.57
CA LEU A 286 -13.64 18.12 -17.71
C LEU A 286 -13.03 17.62 -19.02
N VAL A 287 -11.79 17.12 -18.99
CA VAL A 287 -11.14 16.54 -20.17
C VAL A 287 -11.94 15.36 -20.71
N GLY A 288 -12.38 14.49 -19.82
CA GLY A 288 -13.20 13.33 -20.17
C GLY A 288 -14.55 13.73 -20.78
N LEU A 289 -15.25 14.70 -20.18
CA LEU A 289 -16.49 15.25 -20.71
C LEU A 289 -16.31 15.82 -22.12
N ILE A 290 -15.28 16.63 -22.32
CA ILE A 290 -14.98 17.28 -23.60
C ILE A 290 -14.64 16.24 -24.68
N ASN A 291 -13.83 15.23 -24.35
CA ASN A 291 -13.44 14.17 -25.29
C ASN A 291 -14.63 13.30 -25.73
N ASN A 292 -15.64 13.16 -24.87
CA ASN A 292 -16.86 12.40 -25.17
C ASN A 292 -18.01 13.26 -25.72
N GLY A 293 -17.70 14.48 -26.18
CA GLY A 293 -18.68 15.34 -26.86
C GLY A 293 -19.61 16.12 -25.94
N LEU A 294 -19.38 16.08 -24.60
CA LEU A 294 -20.18 16.75 -23.58
C LEU A 294 -19.65 18.15 -23.26
N VAL A 295 -19.27 18.92 -24.28
CA VAL A 295 -18.72 20.28 -24.11
C VAL A 295 -19.71 21.21 -23.43
N ASP A 296 -21.01 21.11 -23.76
CA ASP A 296 -22.07 21.92 -23.13
C ASP A 296 -22.17 21.65 -21.62
N VAL A 297 -21.97 20.40 -21.21
CA VAL A 297 -21.98 19.98 -19.81
C VAL A 297 -20.78 20.56 -19.06
N ALA A 298 -19.60 20.52 -19.67
CA ALA A 298 -18.40 21.10 -19.10
C ALA A 298 -18.52 22.62 -18.93
N GLU A 299 -19.06 23.30 -19.95
CA GLU A 299 -19.30 24.76 -19.92
C GLU A 299 -20.29 25.14 -18.82
N ALA A 300 -21.43 24.42 -18.73
CA ALA A 300 -22.43 24.68 -17.69
C ALA A 300 -21.88 24.44 -16.27
N ALA A 301 -21.06 23.41 -16.08
CA ALA A 301 -20.40 23.14 -14.81
C ALA A 301 -19.43 24.26 -14.42
N ILE A 302 -18.63 24.75 -15.38
CA ILE A 302 -17.72 25.89 -15.16
C ILE A 302 -18.49 27.12 -14.76
N GLN A 303 -19.55 27.49 -15.49
CA GLN A 303 -20.38 28.64 -15.17
C GLN A 303 -20.99 28.55 -13.77
N THR A 304 -21.48 27.37 -13.38
CA THR A 304 -22.07 27.16 -12.06
C THR A 304 -21.06 27.42 -10.94
N VAL A 305 -19.84 26.90 -11.09
CA VAL A 305 -18.78 27.04 -10.05
C VAL A 305 -18.25 28.49 -10.02
N LEU A 306 -18.04 29.13 -11.16
CA LEU A 306 -17.48 30.46 -11.24
C LEU A 306 -18.36 31.56 -10.62
N VAL A 307 -19.66 31.30 -10.42
CA VAL A 307 -20.55 32.25 -9.71
C VAL A 307 -20.06 32.49 -8.27
N HIS A 308 -19.55 31.45 -7.60
CA HIS A 308 -19.12 31.49 -6.19
C HIS A 308 -17.60 31.44 -6.04
N HIS A 309 -16.90 30.84 -6.98
CA HIS A 309 -15.44 30.69 -7.00
C HIS A 309 -14.89 31.28 -8.31
N PRO A 310 -14.59 32.58 -8.37
CA PRO A 310 -14.16 33.29 -9.59
C PRO A 310 -12.88 32.74 -10.20
N TYR A 311 -12.08 32.01 -9.44
CA TYR A 311 -10.89 31.28 -9.87
C TYR A 311 -10.98 29.81 -9.51
N TRP A 312 -10.85 28.95 -10.53
CA TRP A 312 -10.90 27.50 -10.38
C TRP A 312 -9.70 26.86 -11.09
N PRO A 313 -8.56 26.69 -10.36
CA PRO A 313 -7.29 26.25 -10.96
C PRO A 313 -7.35 24.84 -11.56
N GLN A 314 -8.06 23.89 -10.94
CA GLN A 314 -8.14 22.53 -11.43
C GLN A 314 -8.89 22.43 -12.77
N ALA A 315 -9.90 23.25 -12.97
CA ALA A 315 -10.59 23.36 -14.26
C ALA A 315 -9.67 23.97 -15.32
N LEU A 316 -8.94 25.02 -15.00
CA LEU A 316 -7.97 25.65 -15.90
C LEU A 316 -6.86 24.67 -16.29
N GLU A 317 -6.33 23.90 -15.33
CA GLU A 317 -5.34 22.84 -15.56
C GLU A 317 -5.90 21.74 -16.46
N GLY A 318 -7.13 21.25 -16.21
CA GLY A 318 -7.78 20.23 -17.02
C GLY A 318 -7.98 20.71 -18.47
N LEU A 319 -8.50 21.91 -18.68
CA LEU A 319 -8.66 22.46 -20.03
C LEU A 319 -7.33 22.71 -20.72
N GLY A 320 -6.31 23.18 -19.99
CA GLY A 320 -4.94 23.34 -20.49
C GLY A 320 -4.33 22.00 -20.94
N HIS A 321 -4.51 20.96 -20.15
CA HIS A 321 -4.09 19.60 -20.54
C HIS A 321 -4.80 19.14 -21.82
N TRP A 322 -6.10 19.39 -21.94
CA TRP A 322 -6.82 19.08 -23.17
C TRP A 322 -6.25 19.83 -24.37
N ALA A 323 -6.02 21.16 -24.24
CA ALA A 323 -5.46 21.98 -25.29
C ALA A 323 -4.07 21.49 -25.75
N ALA A 324 -3.24 21.04 -24.80
CA ALA A 324 -1.89 20.55 -25.08
C ALA A 324 -1.86 19.15 -25.71
N HIS A 325 -2.79 18.27 -25.35
CA HIS A 325 -2.67 16.83 -25.67
C HIS A 325 -3.81 16.27 -26.52
N SER A 326 -5.00 16.87 -26.51
CA SER A 326 -6.21 16.36 -27.15
C SER A 326 -6.78 17.25 -28.26
N SER A 327 -6.22 18.43 -28.47
CA SER A 327 -6.72 19.39 -29.46
C SER A 327 -6.38 19.03 -30.91
N GLY A 328 -5.45 18.11 -31.15
CA GLY A 328 -5.05 17.71 -32.51
C GLY A 328 -6.21 17.10 -33.30
N GLY A 329 -6.63 17.78 -34.38
CA GLY A 329 -7.75 17.37 -35.23
C GLY A 329 -9.16 17.73 -34.68
N ALA A 330 -9.24 18.50 -33.61
CA ALA A 330 -10.52 18.94 -33.06
C ALA A 330 -11.19 19.96 -33.99
N ASP A 331 -12.54 19.92 -33.99
CA ASP A 331 -13.35 20.91 -34.69
C ASP A 331 -12.98 22.34 -34.21
N PRO A 332 -12.74 23.30 -35.15
CA PRO A 332 -12.40 24.68 -34.80
C PRO A 332 -13.42 25.36 -33.87
N LEU A 333 -14.69 25.05 -34.00
CA LEU A 333 -15.75 25.56 -33.14
C LEU A 333 -15.60 25.06 -31.71
N LYS A 334 -15.37 23.75 -31.53
CA LYS A 334 -15.09 23.15 -30.24
C LYS A 334 -13.86 23.76 -29.59
N GLN A 335 -12.81 23.98 -30.39
CA GLN A 335 -11.58 24.57 -29.89
C GLN A 335 -11.80 25.99 -29.39
N ALA A 336 -12.51 26.83 -30.18
CA ALA A 336 -12.82 28.21 -29.81
C ALA A 336 -13.62 28.29 -28.50
N ARG A 337 -14.57 27.38 -28.29
CA ARG A 337 -15.33 27.29 -27.03
C ARG A 337 -14.45 26.98 -25.83
N ILE A 338 -13.52 26.03 -25.95
CA ILE A 338 -12.60 25.68 -24.88
C ILE A 338 -11.63 26.80 -24.56
N GLU A 339 -11.13 27.49 -25.59
CA GLU A 339 -10.32 28.69 -25.42
C GLU A 339 -11.10 29.81 -24.70
N ALA A 340 -12.40 29.98 -24.98
CA ALA A 340 -13.25 30.90 -24.26
C ALA A 340 -13.42 30.52 -22.78
N MET A 341 -13.68 29.24 -22.47
CA MET A 341 -13.76 28.75 -21.10
C MET A 341 -12.43 28.95 -20.34
N MET A 342 -11.30 28.69 -20.98
CA MET A 342 -9.97 28.94 -20.39
C MET A 342 -9.76 30.44 -20.11
N LEU A 343 -10.26 31.33 -20.94
CA LEU A 343 -10.18 32.78 -20.71
C LEU A 343 -11.04 33.22 -19.52
N GLU A 344 -12.20 32.60 -19.34
CA GLU A 344 -13.09 32.91 -18.21
C GLU A 344 -12.51 32.44 -16.88
N LEU A 345 -11.79 31.32 -16.89
CA LEU A 345 -11.10 30.73 -15.74
C LEU A 345 -9.80 31.46 -15.37
N GLN A 346 -9.31 32.43 -16.16
CA GLN A 346 -8.11 33.17 -15.81
C GLN A 346 -8.29 33.96 -14.51
N PRO A 347 -7.30 33.96 -13.61
CA PRO A 347 -7.35 34.71 -12.38
C PRO A 347 -7.42 36.21 -12.66
N ARG A 348 -8.37 36.92 -12.03
CA ARG A 348 -8.63 38.35 -12.29
C ARG A 348 -8.00 39.25 -11.25
N ASP A 349 -7.98 38.84 -9.99
CA ASP A 349 -7.35 39.62 -8.94
C ASP A 349 -5.88 39.22 -8.73
N LEU A 350 -5.17 40.04 -7.95
CA LEU A 350 -3.74 39.87 -7.74
C LEU A 350 -3.41 38.66 -6.89
N ALA A 351 -4.27 38.30 -5.93
CA ALA A 351 -4.07 37.14 -5.06
C ALA A 351 -4.24 35.83 -5.83
N ASP A 352 -5.30 35.72 -6.64
CA ASP A 352 -5.52 34.56 -7.51
C ASP A 352 -4.42 34.43 -8.56
N ARG A 353 -3.91 35.54 -9.09
CA ARG A 353 -2.75 35.53 -10.01
C ARG A 353 -1.48 35.05 -9.31
N ALA A 354 -1.23 35.51 -8.09
CA ALA A 354 -0.12 35.02 -7.29
C ALA A 354 -0.24 33.49 -7.07
N LYS A 355 -1.44 33.01 -6.76
CA LYS A 355 -1.73 31.59 -6.64
C LYS A 355 -1.43 30.82 -7.93
N ALA A 356 -1.93 31.32 -9.07
CA ALA A 356 -1.75 30.69 -10.38
C ALA A 356 -0.29 30.67 -10.85
N ILE A 357 0.47 31.76 -10.60
CA ILE A 357 1.81 31.98 -11.19
C ILE A 357 2.92 31.55 -10.20
N VAL A 358 2.72 31.73 -8.89
CA VAL A 358 3.78 31.47 -7.89
C VAL A 358 3.52 30.22 -7.10
N THR A 359 2.30 30.04 -6.56
CA THR A 359 2.00 28.94 -5.65
C THR A 359 1.71 27.62 -6.38
N GLU A 360 0.85 27.65 -7.40
CA GLU A 360 0.26 26.47 -8.04
C GLU A 360 0.57 26.37 -9.55
N MET A 361 1.58 27.05 -10.07
CA MET A 361 1.87 27.03 -11.53
C MET A 361 1.94 25.59 -12.06
N PRO A 362 1.16 25.24 -13.11
CA PRO A 362 1.18 23.91 -13.71
C PRO A 362 2.56 23.55 -14.30
N TRP A 363 2.91 22.25 -14.25
CA TRP A 363 4.18 21.75 -14.78
C TRP A 363 4.32 21.93 -16.30
N ASP A 364 3.22 21.93 -17.02
CA ASP A 364 3.13 22.07 -18.48
C ASP A 364 2.85 23.51 -18.93
N PHE A 365 2.91 24.48 -18.02
CA PHE A 365 2.85 25.91 -18.34
C PHE A 365 3.99 26.34 -19.29
N PRO A 366 3.74 27.24 -20.27
CA PRO A 366 2.44 27.75 -20.70
C PRO A 366 1.70 26.69 -21.54
N ASN A 367 0.43 26.44 -21.25
CA ASN A 367 -0.42 25.53 -22.01
C ASN A 367 -0.66 26.05 -23.44
N THR A 368 0.33 25.92 -24.32
CA THR A 368 0.30 26.35 -25.72
C THR A 368 0.10 25.15 -26.63
N LYS A 369 -0.50 25.40 -27.83
CA LYS A 369 -0.69 24.38 -28.86
C LYS A 369 0.62 23.73 -29.33
N GLU A 370 1.72 24.47 -29.27
CA GLU A 370 3.06 23.94 -29.55
C GLU A 370 3.67 23.39 -28.28
N LYS A 371 3.96 22.08 -28.27
CA LYS A 371 4.68 21.43 -27.19
C LYS A 371 6.09 21.99 -27.10
N LEU A 372 6.29 22.90 -26.18
CA LEU A 372 7.62 23.42 -25.92
C LEU A 372 8.50 22.27 -25.34
N PRO A 373 9.76 22.15 -25.80
CA PRO A 373 10.75 21.29 -25.13
C PRO A 373 10.86 21.65 -23.64
N TYR A 374 11.26 20.67 -22.84
CA TYR A 374 11.31 20.80 -21.37
C TYR A 374 12.06 22.06 -20.90
N GLU A 375 13.22 22.34 -21.51
CA GLU A 375 14.03 23.53 -21.20
C GLU A 375 13.30 24.84 -21.54
N GLN A 376 12.62 24.90 -22.68
CA GLN A 376 11.87 26.10 -23.11
C GLN A 376 10.64 26.34 -22.21
N ARG A 377 10.04 25.28 -21.68
CA ARG A 377 8.97 25.42 -20.68
C ARG A 377 9.48 26.10 -19.41
N GLY A 378 10.61 25.66 -18.89
CA GLY A 378 11.23 26.29 -17.72
C GLY A 378 11.51 27.77 -17.94
N HIS A 379 12.03 28.15 -19.11
CA HIS A 379 12.23 29.58 -19.46
C HIS A 379 10.90 30.37 -19.52
N ALA A 380 9.85 29.78 -20.08
CA ALA A 380 8.55 30.43 -20.15
C ALA A 380 7.92 30.61 -18.75
N GLN A 381 8.07 29.62 -17.87
CA GLN A 381 7.64 29.71 -16.47
C GLN A 381 8.36 30.85 -15.74
N VAL A 382 9.67 30.93 -15.86
CA VAL A 382 10.46 32.02 -15.24
C VAL A 382 10.05 33.39 -15.81
N ALA A 383 9.89 33.49 -17.12
CA ALA A 383 9.45 34.74 -17.75
C ALA A 383 8.06 35.22 -17.27
N ALA A 384 7.11 34.28 -17.06
CA ALA A 384 5.80 34.60 -16.51
C ALA A 384 5.89 35.12 -15.06
N VAL A 385 6.76 34.49 -14.25
CA VAL A 385 7.03 34.93 -12.88
C VAL A 385 7.68 36.30 -12.84
N GLU A 386 8.64 36.59 -13.71
CA GLU A 386 9.30 37.89 -13.83
C GLU A 386 8.32 38.97 -14.23
N ALA A 387 7.46 38.72 -15.22
CA ALA A 387 6.40 39.65 -15.63
C ALA A 387 5.42 39.92 -14.48
N PHE A 388 5.04 38.90 -13.73
CA PHE A 388 4.17 39.06 -12.57
C PHE A 388 4.86 39.84 -11.43
N ALA A 389 6.13 39.66 -11.20
CA ALA A 389 6.90 40.41 -10.22
C ALA A 389 6.91 41.94 -10.57
N GLN A 390 7.10 42.28 -11.83
CA GLN A 390 7.01 43.68 -12.28
C GLN A 390 5.59 44.26 -12.06
N GLU A 391 4.56 43.48 -12.34
CA GLU A 391 3.20 43.95 -12.09
C GLU A 391 2.95 44.19 -10.59
N VAL A 392 3.38 43.29 -9.72
CA VAL A 392 3.24 43.43 -8.26
C VAL A 392 3.94 44.69 -7.76
N LEU A 393 5.17 44.93 -8.20
CA LEU A 393 5.95 46.10 -7.81
C LEU A 393 5.39 47.41 -8.38
N SER A 394 4.65 47.37 -9.50
CA SER A 394 3.99 48.54 -10.05
C SER A 394 2.82 49.06 -9.20
N ARG A 395 2.35 48.28 -8.24
CA ARG A 395 1.21 48.57 -7.35
C ARG A 395 1.71 48.76 -5.92
N PRO A 396 1.67 49.97 -5.35
CA PRO A 396 2.14 50.20 -3.97
C PRO A 396 1.46 49.31 -2.95
N GLY A 397 2.22 48.66 -2.08
CA GLY A 397 1.74 47.78 -1.02
C GLY A 397 1.26 46.38 -1.46
N ALA A 398 1.32 46.08 -2.75
CA ALA A 398 0.86 44.79 -3.26
C ALA A 398 1.75 43.64 -2.83
N PHE A 399 3.05 43.82 -2.80
CA PHE A 399 3.98 42.81 -2.37
C PHE A 399 3.73 42.39 -0.91
N GLU A 400 3.60 43.37 -0.02
CA GLU A 400 3.32 43.18 1.40
C GLU A 400 1.98 42.42 1.63
N THR A 401 0.98 42.75 0.81
CA THR A 401 -0.33 42.10 0.87
C THR A 401 -0.27 40.63 0.47
N LEU A 402 0.59 40.25 -0.46
CA LEU A 402 0.74 38.87 -0.93
C LEU A 402 1.62 38.00 -0.05
N LEU A 403 2.50 38.60 0.78
CA LEU A 403 3.48 37.87 1.58
C LEU A 403 2.92 36.72 2.41
N PRO A 404 1.77 36.85 3.11
CA PRO A 404 1.23 35.71 3.87
C PRO A 404 0.94 34.47 3.03
N ALA A 405 0.46 34.65 1.80
CA ALA A 405 0.16 33.56 0.88
C ALA A 405 1.43 32.97 0.20
N LEU A 406 2.50 33.75 0.10
CA LEU A 406 3.73 33.39 -0.61
C LEU A 406 4.82 32.82 0.32
N THR A 407 4.63 32.88 1.64
CA THR A 407 5.60 32.44 2.65
C THR A 407 5.16 31.19 3.42
N HIS A 408 3.95 30.69 3.18
CA HIS A 408 3.41 29.53 3.88
C HIS A 408 2.75 28.55 2.91
N GLY A 409 2.66 27.27 3.33
CA GLY A 409 2.17 26.21 2.46
C GLY A 409 3.17 25.88 1.35
N ARG A 410 2.74 25.02 0.42
CA ARG A 410 3.63 24.58 -0.67
C ARG A 410 3.72 25.63 -1.77
N GLN A 411 4.93 26.04 -2.12
CA GLN A 411 5.22 27.02 -3.15
C GLN A 411 5.99 26.37 -4.31
N ARG A 412 5.54 26.59 -5.56
CA ARG A 412 6.23 26.03 -6.74
C ARG A 412 7.27 26.95 -7.33
N MET A 413 6.96 28.25 -7.43
CA MET A 413 7.79 29.23 -8.12
C MET A 413 8.23 30.38 -7.20
N ALA A 414 8.04 30.27 -5.87
CA ALA A 414 8.38 31.33 -4.93
C ALA A 414 9.87 31.70 -4.96
N PHE A 415 10.76 30.72 -5.20
CA PHE A 415 12.19 31.01 -5.38
C PHE A 415 12.45 31.92 -6.58
N ALA A 416 11.89 31.61 -7.74
CA ALA A 416 12.03 32.44 -8.94
C ALA A 416 11.39 33.84 -8.75
N PHE A 417 10.22 33.89 -8.09
CA PHE A 417 9.54 35.12 -7.78
C PHE A 417 10.35 35.99 -6.82
N GLY A 418 10.94 35.38 -5.76
CA GLY A 418 11.82 36.06 -4.82
C GLY A 418 13.04 36.70 -5.51
N ARG A 419 13.66 35.95 -6.44
CA ARG A 419 14.74 36.46 -7.26
C ARG A 419 14.30 37.65 -8.12
N ALA A 420 13.14 37.56 -8.80
CA ALA A 420 12.63 38.59 -9.67
C ALA A 420 12.30 39.87 -8.89
N ILE A 421 11.62 39.77 -7.75
CA ILE A 421 11.33 40.89 -6.86
C ILE A 421 12.62 41.52 -6.35
N ALA A 422 13.54 40.74 -5.78
CA ALA A 422 14.81 41.22 -5.22
C ALA A 422 15.67 41.96 -6.28
N SER A 423 15.69 41.43 -7.51
CA SER A 423 16.43 42.09 -8.64
C SER A 423 15.84 43.42 -9.09
N ALA A 424 14.54 43.66 -8.83
CA ALA A 424 13.84 44.88 -9.26
C ALA A 424 13.70 45.91 -8.13
N LEU A 425 13.94 45.53 -6.87
CA LEU A 425 13.94 46.48 -5.75
C LEU A 425 15.23 47.31 -5.70
N ALA A 426 15.11 48.56 -5.31
CA ALA A 426 16.25 49.44 -5.07
C ALA A 426 17.07 48.97 -3.83
N ASP A 427 16.42 48.46 -2.81
CA ASP A 427 17.01 47.83 -1.64
C ASP A 427 16.41 46.43 -1.42
N PRO A 428 17.06 45.36 -1.89
CA PRO A 428 16.57 44.00 -1.70
C PRO A 428 16.66 43.53 -0.24
N ILE A 429 17.50 44.17 0.60
CA ILE A 429 17.60 43.82 2.02
C ILE A 429 16.34 44.25 2.79
N GLU A 430 15.79 45.43 2.48
CA GLU A 430 14.53 45.86 3.06
C GLU A 430 13.39 44.90 2.69
N GLY A 431 13.33 44.46 1.43
CA GLY A 431 12.39 43.46 0.97
C GLY A 431 12.55 42.11 1.71
N LEU A 432 13.79 41.68 1.92
CA LEU A 432 14.08 40.43 2.70
C LEU A 432 13.57 40.55 4.14
N VAL A 433 13.69 41.70 4.78
CA VAL A 433 13.18 41.92 6.15
C VAL A 433 11.66 41.71 6.21
N LEU A 434 10.92 42.22 5.19
CA LEU A 434 9.47 41.99 5.10
C LEU A 434 9.12 40.52 4.94
N VAL A 435 9.86 39.76 4.12
CA VAL A 435 9.67 38.33 3.92
C VAL A 435 9.92 37.56 5.24
N VAL A 436 11.01 37.88 5.96
CA VAL A 436 11.32 37.24 7.26
C VAL A 436 10.24 37.55 8.29
N GLN A 437 9.71 38.75 8.32
CA GLN A 437 8.61 39.13 9.21
C GLN A 437 7.31 38.39 8.88
N ALA A 438 7.03 38.14 7.59
CA ALA A 438 5.87 37.37 7.17
C ALA A 438 5.98 35.90 7.54
N LEU A 439 7.16 35.27 7.35
CA LEU A 439 7.44 33.90 7.76
C LEU A 439 7.18 33.65 9.25
N ALA A 440 7.38 34.67 10.09
CA ALA A 440 7.16 34.56 11.54
C ALA A 440 5.67 34.64 11.96
N LYS A 441 4.76 35.01 11.08
CA LYS A 441 3.36 35.34 11.42
C LYS A 441 2.31 34.32 10.97
N GLY A 442 2.66 33.34 10.15
CA GLY A 442 1.69 32.37 9.58
C GLY A 442 1.31 31.25 10.51
N ASN A 443 0.14 30.65 10.27
CA ASN A 443 -0.37 29.49 10.99
C ASN A 443 -0.04 28.15 10.30
N GLU A 444 0.26 28.18 9.00
CA GLU A 444 0.68 27.04 8.20
C GLU A 444 2.20 26.87 8.25
N PRO A 445 2.75 25.68 7.92
CA PRO A 445 4.19 25.49 7.84
C PRO A 445 4.85 26.51 6.90
N PRO A 446 5.96 27.16 7.32
CA PRO A 446 6.65 28.14 6.50
C PRO A 446 7.30 27.49 5.28
N ASP A 447 7.24 28.18 4.14
CA ASP A 447 8.00 27.89 2.94
C ASP A 447 9.11 28.95 2.77
N TYR A 448 10.35 28.49 2.67
CA TYR A 448 11.51 29.39 2.65
C TYR A 448 12.01 29.73 1.25
N ASP A 449 11.37 29.22 0.18
CA ASP A 449 11.83 29.43 -1.20
C ASP A 449 11.83 30.91 -1.60
N LEU A 450 10.82 31.68 -1.21
CA LEU A 450 10.77 33.13 -1.47
C LEU A 450 12.00 33.83 -0.85
N MET A 451 12.28 33.56 0.41
CA MET A 451 13.42 34.12 1.16
C MET A 451 14.75 33.76 0.51
N THR A 452 14.88 32.48 0.09
CA THR A 452 16.14 32.04 -0.54
C THR A 452 16.36 32.67 -1.91
N GLY A 453 15.28 33.02 -2.64
CA GLY A 453 15.35 33.81 -3.88
C GLY A 453 15.98 35.17 -3.65
N PHE A 454 15.59 35.87 -2.57
CA PHE A 454 16.20 37.15 -2.17
C PHE A 454 17.68 36.97 -1.82
N LEU A 455 18.02 35.96 -0.99
CA LEU A 455 19.40 35.71 -0.56
C LEU A 455 20.35 35.42 -1.70
N VAL A 456 19.91 34.64 -2.71
CA VAL A 456 20.70 34.36 -3.91
C VAL A 456 20.94 35.64 -4.74
N THR A 457 19.98 36.55 -4.79
CA THR A 457 20.15 37.84 -5.49
C THR A 457 21.09 38.77 -4.71
N ILE A 458 20.91 38.88 -3.40
CA ILE A 458 21.78 39.69 -2.53
C ILE A 458 23.23 39.20 -2.56
N ALA A 459 23.43 37.86 -2.59
CA ALA A 459 24.76 37.26 -2.64
C ALA A 459 25.60 37.73 -3.84
N GLN A 460 24.98 38.20 -4.92
CA GLN A 460 25.69 38.69 -6.11
C GLN A 460 26.35 40.04 -5.86
N THR A 461 25.82 40.86 -4.94
CA THR A 461 26.29 42.20 -4.64
C THR A 461 26.92 42.33 -3.26
N ASP A 462 26.43 41.55 -2.29
CA ASP A 462 26.92 41.54 -0.90
C ASP A 462 26.95 40.13 -0.35
N PRO A 463 27.96 39.33 -0.71
CA PRO A 463 28.10 37.96 -0.19
C PRO A 463 28.39 37.94 1.32
N GLN A 464 29.00 38.98 1.88
CA GLN A 464 29.29 39.07 3.32
C GLN A 464 28.02 39.21 4.17
N PHE A 465 27.04 39.97 3.69
CA PHE A 465 25.72 40.01 4.32
C PHE A 465 25.08 38.61 4.41
N VAL A 466 25.16 37.84 3.33
CA VAL A 466 24.55 36.51 3.27
C VAL A 466 25.26 35.53 4.24
N GLU A 467 26.57 35.58 4.34
CA GLU A 467 27.31 34.77 5.35
C GLU A 467 26.90 35.14 6.77
N THR A 468 26.74 36.44 7.04
CA THR A 468 26.25 36.94 8.34
C THR A 468 24.82 36.46 8.60
N PHE A 469 23.98 36.50 7.59
CA PHE A 469 22.58 36.01 7.65
C PHE A 469 22.52 34.51 7.97
N LYS A 470 23.33 33.66 7.30
CA LYS A 470 23.43 32.23 7.59
C LYS A 470 23.79 31.96 9.05
N ALA A 471 24.80 32.67 9.58
CA ALA A 471 25.23 32.53 10.96
C ALA A 471 24.14 32.94 11.97
N GLN A 472 23.37 34.00 11.68
CA GLN A 472 22.21 34.41 12.48
C GLN A 472 21.05 33.42 12.36
N ALA A 473 20.77 32.94 11.15
CA ALA A 473 19.73 31.93 10.90
C ALA A 473 19.98 30.66 11.71
N ALA A 474 21.24 30.18 11.76
CA ALA A 474 21.63 28.96 12.50
C ALA A 474 21.25 28.97 13.99
N THR A 475 21.14 30.16 14.60
CA THR A 475 20.85 30.33 16.03
C THR A 475 19.47 30.95 16.31
N SER A 476 18.61 31.03 15.31
CA SER A 476 17.28 31.66 15.39
C SER A 476 16.16 30.71 14.98
N ALA A 477 14.92 31.19 14.97
CA ALA A 477 13.76 30.47 14.44
C ALA A 477 13.86 30.13 12.93
N LEU A 478 14.84 30.69 12.21
CA LEU A 478 15.14 30.39 10.81
C LEU A 478 16.11 29.19 10.64
N ALA A 479 16.59 28.57 11.70
CA ALA A 479 17.49 27.42 11.61
C ALA A 479 16.93 26.29 10.72
N PRO A 480 15.62 25.99 10.69
CA PRO A 480 15.05 25.03 9.76
C PRO A 480 15.24 25.37 8.28
N ALA A 481 15.43 26.65 7.92
CA ALA A 481 15.72 27.08 6.55
C ALA A 481 17.19 26.89 6.14
N LEU A 482 18.11 26.75 7.11
CA LEU A 482 19.54 26.75 6.85
C LEU A 482 19.98 25.76 5.78
N PRO A 483 19.53 24.48 5.77
CA PRO A 483 19.90 23.55 4.71
C PRO A 483 19.48 24.02 3.30
N LEU A 484 18.30 24.63 3.18
CA LEU A 484 17.83 25.17 1.91
C LEU A 484 18.65 26.38 1.46
N ILE A 485 18.96 27.28 2.38
CA ILE A 485 19.81 28.46 2.12
C ILE A 485 21.17 28.02 1.59
N CYS A 486 21.83 27.09 2.30
CA CYS A 486 23.14 26.56 1.91
C CYS A 486 23.07 25.88 0.53
N TRP A 487 22.05 25.05 0.28
CA TRP A 487 21.88 24.39 -1.01
C TRP A 487 21.72 25.38 -2.19
N ARG A 488 20.89 26.41 -2.02
CA ARG A 488 20.65 27.42 -3.06
C ARG A 488 21.90 28.29 -3.34
N LEU A 489 22.83 28.34 -2.41
CA LEU A 489 24.06 29.16 -2.50
C LEU A 489 25.34 28.36 -2.76
N ASN A 490 25.22 27.06 -3.06
CA ASN A 490 26.31 26.08 -3.16
C ASN A 490 27.01 25.84 -1.81
N ILE A 491 26.76 24.70 -1.24
CA ILE A 491 27.22 24.30 0.10
C ILE A 491 28.75 24.37 0.20
N THR A 492 29.25 25.02 1.25
CA THR A 492 30.67 25.14 1.57
C THR A 492 31.03 24.35 2.84
N GLU A 493 32.32 24.19 3.11
CA GLU A 493 32.79 23.55 4.36
C GLU A 493 32.34 24.32 5.61
N SER A 494 32.29 25.68 5.53
CA SER A 494 31.79 26.53 6.63
C SER A 494 30.29 26.31 6.88
N ASP A 495 29.51 26.02 5.83
CA ASP A 495 28.09 25.72 5.96
C ASP A 495 27.87 24.38 6.70
N ILE A 496 28.72 23.38 6.45
CA ILE A 496 28.67 22.12 7.20
C ILE A 496 28.88 22.37 8.69
N ALA A 497 29.82 23.24 9.07
CA ALA A 497 30.06 23.59 10.47
C ALA A 497 28.83 24.27 11.11
N LEU A 498 28.20 25.24 10.43
CA LEU A 498 26.98 25.89 10.90
C LEU A 498 25.83 24.90 11.09
N VAL A 499 25.64 23.98 10.14
CA VAL A 499 24.58 22.95 10.20
C VAL A 499 24.85 21.99 11.37
N VAL A 500 26.09 21.56 11.56
CA VAL A 500 26.51 20.71 12.70
C VAL A 500 26.20 21.38 14.04
N ASP A 501 26.51 22.66 14.18
CA ASP A 501 26.24 23.41 15.42
C ASP A 501 24.73 23.61 15.66
N ALA A 502 23.98 23.89 14.62
CA ALA A 502 22.52 24.00 14.68
C ALA A 502 21.83 22.66 15.03
N LEU A 503 22.35 21.52 14.53
CA LEU A 503 21.89 20.17 14.91
C LEU A 503 22.18 19.89 16.40
N LYS A 504 23.41 20.15 16.85
CA LYS A 504 23.83 19.92 18.25
C LYS A 504 23.07 20.78 19.25
N SER A 505 22.78 22.02 18.89
CA SER A 505 21.95 22.92 19.69
C SER A 505 20.46 22.65 19.62
N LYS A 506 20.01 21.69 18.78
CA LYS A 506 18.62 21.34 18.53
C LYS A 506 17.75 22.47 17.93
N GLN A 507 18.40 23.46 17.32
CA GLN A 507 17.70 24.52 16.58
C GLN A 507 17.26 24.04 15.19
N LEU A 508 18.03 23.12 14.57
CA LEU A 508 17.75 22.51 13.27
C LEU A 508 17.17 21.09 13.45
N PRO A 509 15.90 20.86 13.07
CA PRO A 509 15.35 19.50 13.01
C PRO A 509 16.08 18.68 11.95
N PRO A 510 16.51 17.44 12.23
CA PRO A 510 17.26 16.60 11.28
C PRO A 510 16.55 16.40 9.94
N TRP A 511 15.22 16.32 9.94
CA TRP A 511 14.40 16.14 8.73
C TRP A 511 14.67 17.21 7.66
N ASN A 512 15.00 18.42 8.03
CA ASN A 512 15.27 19.49 7.07
C ASN A 512 16.50 19.22 6.18
N LEU A 513 17.36 18.27 6.57
CA LEU A 513 18.49 17.81 5.75
C LEU A 513 18.10 16.80 4.66
N MET A 514 16.87 16.31 4.63
CA MET A 514 16.42 15.41 3.56
C MET A 514 16.55 16.01 2.16
N GLN A 515 16.45 17.32 2.03
CA GLN A 515 16.71 18.01 0.75
C GLN A 515 18.15 17.84 0.25
N TRP A 516 19.11 17.51 1.10
CA TRP A 516 20.51 17.24 0.72
C TRP A 516 20.72 15.84 0.15
N THR A 517 19.69 15.02 0.14
CA THR A 517 19.69 13.74 -0.60
C THR A 517 19.41 13.92 -2.10
N MET A 518 19.04 15.10 -2.54
CA MET A 518 18.68 15.39 -3.92
C MET A 518 19.84 16.06 -4.68
N GLY A 519 19.95 15.77 -5.98
CA GLY A 519 20.80 16.51 -6.92
C GLY A 519 22.30 16.46 -6.67
N GLY A 520 22.79 15.55 -5.81
CA GLY A 520 24.23 15.43 -5.52
C GLY A 520 24.83 16.68 -4.88
N VAL A 521 24.08 17.39 -4.06
CA VAL A 521 24.43 18.71 -3.48
C VAL A 521 25.71 18.73 -2.66
N LEU A 522 26.12 17.59 -2.07
CA LEU A 522 27.36 17.43 -1.35
C LEU A 522 28.51 16.91 -2.24
N ALA A 523 28.25 16.67 -3.52
CA ALA A 523 29.16 15.95 -4.41
C ALA A 523 30.54 16.62 -4.59
N GLU A 524 30.60 17.92 -4.45
CA GLU A 524 31.86 18.67 -4.62
C GLU A 524 32.65 18.83 -3.30
N LEU A 525 32.08 18.48 -2.15
CA LEU A 525 32.76 18.54 -0.87
C LEU A 525 33.67 17.33 -0.66
N PRO A 526 34.89 17.53 -0.14
CA PRO A 526 35.77 16.42 0.19
C PRO A 526 35.23 15.62 1.39
N PRO A 527 35.59 14.33 1.52
CA PRO A 527 35.14 13.49 2.63
C PRO A 527 35.44 14.07 4.01
N THR A 528 36.55 14.77 4.16
CA THR A 528 36.97 15.42 5.43
C THR A 528 36.02 16.54 5.85
N ALA A 529 35.43 17.24 4.91
CA ALA A 529 34.48 18.32 5.19
C ALA A 529 33.12 17.78 5.67
N VAL A 530 32.65 16.65 5.11
CA VAL A 530 31.35 16.07 5.46
C VAL A 530 31.40 15.13 6.67
N ALA A 531 32.58 14.63 7.04
CA ALA A 531 32.74 13.72 8.17
C ALA A 531 32.13 14.22 9.47
N PRO A 532 32.31 15.51 9.89
CA PRO A 532 31.70 16.03 11.11
C PRO A 532 30.18 16.03 11.10
N LEU A 533 29.56 16.21 9.93
CA LEU A 533 28.12 16.12 9.76
C LEU A 533 27.65 14.68 10.01
N PHE A 534 28.26 13.70 9.34
CA PHE A 534 27.90 12.29 9.49
C PHE A 534 28.12 11.82 10.92
N ASP A 535 29.24 12.17 11.53
CA ASP A 535 29.50 11.87 12.94
C ASP A 535 28.40 12.42 13.84
N THR A 536 27.99 13.66 13.64
CA THR A 536 26.97 14.31 14.46
C THR A 536 25.62 13.63 14.29
N MET A 537 25.21 13.32 13.06
CA MET A 537 23.92 12.69 12.80
C MET A 537 23.86 11.26 13.35
N LEU A 538 24.94 10.49 13.23
CA LEU A 538 25.03 9.14 13.80
C LEU A 538 25.02 9.16 15.33
N ASP A 539 25.64 10.18 15.97
CA ASP A 539 25.68 10.33 17.43
C ASP A 539 24.35 10.74 18.03
N LEU A 540 23.63 11.65 17.38
CA LEU A 540 22.31 12.09 17.82
C LEU A 540 21.29 10.94 17.82
N GLY A 541 21.43 9.97 16.90
CA GLY A 541 20.52 8.84 16.81
C GLY A 541 19.10 9.22 16.36
N GLY A 542 18.16 8.29 16.46
CA GLY A 542 16.76 8.54 16.13
C GLY A 542 16.55 8.99 14.68
N GLU A 543 15.82 10.10 14.49
CA GLU A 543 15.57 10.68 13.17
C GLU A 543 16.87 11.16 12.51
N ALA A 544 17.79 11.74 13.28
CA ALA A 544 19.08 12.20 12.75
C ALA A 544 19.89 11.05 12.16
N PHE A 545 19.87 9.87 12.78
CA PHE A 545 20.55 8.68 12.27
C PHE A 545 19.99 8.26 10.91
N SER A 546 18.65 8.19 10.77
CA SER A 546 18.00 7.79 9.52
C SER A 546 18.27 8.80 8.39
N VAL A 547 18.10 10.08 8.65
CA VAL A 547 18.41 11.14 7.68
C VAL A 547 19.90 11.15 7.32
N GLY A 548 20.77 10.95 8.31
CA GLY A 548 22.23 10.86 8.12
C GLY A 548 22.60 9.70 7.20
N LEU A 549 21.95 8.54 7.37
CA LEU A 549 22.15 7.38 6.52
C LEU A 549 21.74 7.66 5.07
N ASP A 550 20.59 8.30 4.85
CA ASP A 550 20.16 8.70 3.51
C ASP A 550 21.12 9.70 2.85
N VAL A 551 21.56 10.71 3.60
CA VAL A 551 22.53 11.70 3.11
C VAL A 551 23.89 11.03 2.79
N MET A 552 24.36 10.10 3.65
CA MET A 552 25.56 9.31 3.40
C MET A 552 25.43 8.46 2.13
N GLY A 553 24.30 7.74 1.96
CA GLY A 553 24.04 6.93 0.78
C GLY A 553 24.09 7.77 -0.50
N MET A 554 23.43 8.91 -0.51
CA MET A 554 23.45 9.81 -1.65
C MET A 554 24.81 10.50 -1.89
N TYR A 555 25.59 10.76 -0.85
CA TYR A 555 26.97 11.25 -1.01
C TYR A 555 27.89 10.23 -1.68
N GLY A 556 27.66 8.95 -1.42
CA GLY A 556 28.39 7.82 -1.99
C GLY A 556 27.87 7.34 -3.34
N HIS A 557 26.68 7.76 -3.75
CA HIS A 557 26.05 7.29 -4.97
C HIS A 557 26.98 7.45 -6.19
N ASP A 558 27.25 6.35 -6.90
CA ASP A 558 28.20 6.25 -8.01
C ASP A 558 29.68 6.58 -7.66
N ARG A 559 30.02 6.81 -6.39
CA ARG A 559 31.37 7.23 -5.93
C ARG A 559 31.73 6.63 -4.57
N MET A 560 31.51 5.31 -4.45
CA MET A 560 31.74 4.59 -3.17
C MET A 560 33.19 4.65 -2.67
N GLU A 561 34.17 4.92 -3.54
CA GLU A 561 35.57 5.12 -3.18
C GLU A 561 35.81 6.27 -2.20
N ARG A 562 34.89 7.23 -2.10
CA ARG A 562 34.94 8.33 -1.11
C ARG A 562 34.89 7.82 0.32
N PHE A 563 34.25 6.66 0.52
CA PHE A 563 34.17 6.05 1.85
C PHE A 563 35.48 5.45 2.34
N GLU A 564 36.52 5.40 1.51
CA GLU A 564 37.86 5.05 1.98
C GLU A 564 38.35 6.02 3.07
N ALA A 565 38.05 7.30 2.93
CA ALA A 565 38.36 8.33 3.94
C ALA A 565 37.31 8.43 5.06
N LEU A 566 36.15 7.78 4.90
CA LEU A 566 35.03 7.80 5.86
C LEU A 566 34.83 6.43 6.56
N ARG A 567 35.83 5.57 6.57
CA ARG A 567 35.79 4.27 7.24
C ARG A 567 35.41 4.35 8.74
N PRO A 568 35.90 5.36 9.52
CA PRO A 568 35.43 5.53 10.88
C PRO A 568 33.93 5.76 11.00
N GLN A 569 33.32 6.51 10.06
CA GLN A 569 31.89 6.76 10.03
C GLN A 569 31.09 5.50 9.65
N LEU A 570 31.62 4.64 8.77
CA LEU A 570 31.01 3.34 8.48
C LEU A 570 31.05 2.39 9.70
N LEU A 571 32.12 2.37 10.45
CA LEU A 571 32.17 1.62 11.72
C LEU A 571 31.15 2.14 12.72
N LYS A 572 31.06 3.45 12.85
CA LYS A 572 30.09 4.13 13.71
C LYS A 572 28.63 3.85 13.24
N LEU A 573 28.40 3.78 11.93
CA LEU A 573 27.13 3.37 11.35
C LEU A 573 26.78 1.94 11.78
N ALA A 574 27.71 1.00 11.68
CA ALA A 574 27.51 -0.38 12.14
C ALA A 574 27.18 -0.46 13.64
N GLU A 575 27.86 0.32 14.47
CA GLU A 575 27.62 0.42 15.92
C GLU A 575 26.28 1.08 16.26
N GLY A 576 25.88 2.06 15.48
CA GLY A 576 24.72 2.92 15.74
C GLY A 576 23.37 2.35 15.31
N ALA A 577 23.31 1.18 14.68
CA ALA A 577 22.07 0.62 14.13
C ALA A 577 20.88 0.57 15.13
N SER A 578 21.15 0.29 16.41
CA SER A 578 20.13 0.27 17.49
C SER A 578 19.62 1.66 17.91
N LYS A 579 20.30 2.74 17.50
CA LYS A 579 19.87 4.11 17.82
C LYS A 579 18.76 4.62 16.90
N ARG A 580 18.36 3.83 15.90
CA ARG A 580 17.28 4.11 14.96
C ARG A 580 15.92 4.05 15.66
N ARG A 581 15.11 5.08 15.51
CA ARG A 581 13.69 5.05 15.91
C ARG A 581 12.81 5.04 14.67
N ASN A 582 11.98 4.00 14.52
CA ASN A 582 10.98 3.83 13.46
C ASN A 582 11.53 3.95 12.03
N ALA A 583 11.73 2.81 11.39
CA ALA A 583 12.01 2.73 9.96
C ALA A 583 10.87 3.35 9.14
N ARG A 584 10.98 4.61 8.78
CA ARG A 584 10.02 5.29 7.90
C ARG A 584 10.31 5.10 6.42
N SER A 585 11.51 4.61 6.07
CA SER A 585 11.94 4.49 4.68
C SER A 585 12.47 3.09 4.36
N GLN A 586 12.04 2.52 3.24
CA GLN A 586 12.69 1.33 2.65
C GLN A 586 14.12 1.65 2.20
N MET A 587 14.43 2.93 1.91
CA MET A 587 15.75 3.40 1.51
C MET A 587 16.79 3.27 2.63
N ASP A 588 16.40 3.42 3.91
CA ASP A 588 17.31 3.21 5.04
C ASP A 588 18.00 1.84 4.99
N SER A 589 17.23 0.78 4.73
CA SER A 589 17.79 -0.58 4.64
C SER A 589 18.62 -0.78 3.38
N HIS A 590 18.31 -0.06 2.31
CA HIS A 590 19.10 -0.08 1.08
C HIS A 590 20.45 0.59 1.29
N HIS A 591 20.49 1.84 1.75
CA HIS A 591 21.73 2.56 2.00
C HIS A 591 22.61 1.89 3.06
N PHE A 592 22.01 1.34 4.12
CA PHE A 592 22.75 0.58 5.13
C PHE A 592 23.48 -0.61 4.52
N ARG A 593 22.78 -1.39 3.66
CA ARG A 593 23.40 -2.54 2.98
C ARG A 593 24.45 -2.13 1.96
N GLU A 594 24.20 -1.07 1.22
CA GLU A 594 25.14 -0.56 0.21
C GLU A 594 26.45 -0.10 0.87
N LEU A 595 26.35 0.75 1.88
CA LEU A 595 27.51 1.32 2.55
C LEU A 595 28.35 0.29 3.32
N LEU A 596 27.69 -0.55 4.13
CA LEU A 596 28.40 -1.58 4.89
C LEU A 596 28.78 -2.78 4.01
N GLY A 597 27.99 -3.10 3.00
CA GLY A 597 28.33 -4.08 1.97
C GLY A 597 29.64 -3.70 1.27
N TRP A 598 29.78 -2.45 0.84
CA TRP A 598 31.01 -1.96 0.24
C TRP A 598 32.25 -2.15 1.16
N LEU A 599 32.09 -1.89 2.47
CA LEU A 599 33.18 -2.11 3.43
C LEU A 599 33.47 -3.62 3.57
N LEU A 600 32.45 -4.45 3.71
CA LEU A 600 32.59 -5.91 3.86
C LEU A 600 33.18 -6.58 2.60
N GLU A 601 32.98 -6.01 1.42
CA GLU A 601 33.58 -6.53 0.17
C GLU A 601 35.12 -6.53 0.23
N LYS A 602 35.75 -5.71 1.08
CA LYS A 602 37.21 -5.71 1.29
C LYS A 602 37.73 -7.02 1.89
N GLY A 603 36.85 -7.82 2.51
CA GLY A 603 37.16 -9.14 3.04
C GLY A 603 37.86 -9.19 4.40
N GLU A 604 38.08 -10.39 4.92
CA GLU A 604 38.54 -10.64 6.28
C GLU A 604 39.96 -10.15 6.58
N ALA A 605 40.78 -9.92 5.56
CA ALA A 605 42.13 -9.36 5.71
C ALA A 605 42.12 -7.88 6.10
N ASP A 606 41.05 -7.14 5.72
CA ASP A 606 40.90 -5.72 6.06
C ASP A 606 40.45 -5.56 7.52
N PRO A 607 41.16 -4.77 8.35
CA PRO A 607 40.87 -4.67 9.78
C PRO A 607 39.53 -3.99 10.07
N ASP A 608 39.12 -2.98 9.26
CA ASP A 608 37.88 -2.25 9.45
C ASP A 608 36.69 -3.10 9.00
N ALA A 609 36.80 -3.80 7.86
CA ALA A 609 35.80 -4.75 7.39
C ALA A 609 35.57 -5.87 8.41
N ARG A 610 36.65 -6.40 9.01
CA ARG A 610 36.57 -7.41 10.08
C ARG A 610 35.92 -6.84 11.35
N ALA A 611 36.23 -5.60 11.72
CA ALA A 611 35.59 -4.93 12.85
C ALA A 611 34.10 -4.76 12.61
N ALA A 612 33.70 -4.28 11.43
CA ALA A 612 32.31 -4.15 11.02
C ALA A 612 31.57 -5.52 11.05
N ALA A 613 32.16 -6.56 10.48
CA ALA A 613 31.59 -7.92 10.50
C ALA A 613 31.34 -8.42 11.95
N ARG A 614 32.28 -8.16 12.86
CA ARG A 614 32.15 -8.53 14.29
C ARG A 614 31.01 -7.76 14.96
N ILE A 615 30.88 -6.46 14.69
CA ILE A 615 29.79 -5.63 15.21
C ILE A 615 28.45 -6.12 14.71
N LEU A 616 28.33 -6.32 13.39
CA LEU A 616 27.09 -6.76 12.76
C LEU A 616 26.66 -8.16 13.22
N ALA A 617 27.60 -9.12 13.33
CA ALA A 617 27.31 -10.45 13.83
C ALA A 617 26.75 -10.45 15.27
N ARG A 618 27.25 -9.58 16.15
CA ARG A 618 26.71 -9.40 17.51
C ARG A 618 25.32 -8.80 17.52
N ARG A 619 25.00 -7.96 16.55
CA ARG A 619 23.71 -7.29 16.46
C ARG A 619 22.55 -8.21 16.05
N LEU A 620 22.83 -9.32 15.41
CA LEU A 620 21.82 -10.34 15.10
C LEU A 620 21.07 -10.88 16.33
N GLY A 621 21.63 -10.71 17.54
CA GLY A 621 20.96 -11.10 18.79
C GLY A 621 20.33 -9.93 19.56
N ALA A 622 20.51 -8.68 19.11
CA ALA A 622 20.16 -7.51 19.90
C ALA A 622 18.67 -7.15 19.85
N GLY A 623 18.00 -7.41 18.74
CA GLY A 623 16.56 -7.16 18.60
C GLY A 623 16.06 -7.23 17.15
N PRO A 624 14.73 -7.30 16.95
CA PRO A 624 14.15 -7.58 15.62
C PRO A 624 14.40 -6.48 14.58
N GLU A 625 14.63 -5.24 15.00
CA GLU A 625 14.92 -4.14 14.07
C GLU A 625 16.37 -4.16 13.59
N ASP A 626 17.31 -4.46 14.48
CA ASP A 626 18.72 -4.63 14.14
C ASP A 626 18.92 -5.85 13.23
N GLU A 627 18.23 -6.95 13.53
CA GLU A 627 18.29 -8.18 12.75
C GLU A 627 17.89 -7.95 11.29
N ARG A 628 16.78 -7.24 11.04
CA ARG A 628 16.33 -6.94 9.67
C ARG A 628 17.32 -6.12 8.86
N LEU A 629 18.08 -5.24 9.50
CA LEU A 629 19.13 -4.46 8.82
C LEU A 629 20.32 -5.34 8.43
N VAL A 630 20.73 -6.22 9.35
CA VAL A 630 21.90 -7.09 9.16
C VAL A 630 21.56 -8.29 8.28
N GLU A 631 20.30 -8.75 8.25
CA GLU A 631 19.86 -9.92 7.46
C GLU A 631 20.31 -9.83 6.01
N GLY A 632 20.19 -8.65 5.37
CA GLY A 632 20.64 -8.44 4.01
C GLY A 632 22.16 -8.50 3.81
N LEU A 633 22.96 -8.51 4.87
CA LEU A 633 24.43 -8.64 4.85
C LEU A 633 24.90 -10.03 5.27
N LEU A 634 24.01 -10.90 5.72
CA LEU A 634 24.35 -12.27 6.14
C LEU A 634 25.13 -13.06 5.06
N PRO A 635 24.78 -13.00 3.76
CA PRO A 635 25.55 -13.71 2.73
C PRO A 635 27.03 -13.31 2.72
N LEU A 636 27.33 -12.02 2.88
CA LEU A 636 28.73 -11.53 2.97
C LEU A 636 29.40 -11.96 4.26
N LEU A 637 28.67 -11.89 5.40
CA LEU A 637 29.21 -12.30 6.69
C LEU A 637 29.57 -13.78 6.71
N LEU A 638 28.75 -14.64 6.14
CA LEU A 638 29.00 -16.07 6.11
C LEU A 638 30.06 -16.49 5.10
N SER A 639 30.08 -15.87 3.91
CA SER A 639 31.03 -16.24 2.86
C SER A 639 32.43 -15.66 3.05
N LYS A 640 32.52 -14.37 3.45
CA LYS A 640 33.79 -13.65 3.54
C LYS A 640 34.37 -13.54 4.96
N PHE A 641 33.53 -13.69 5.99
CA PHE A 641 33.91 -13.51 7.40
C PHE A 641 33.55 -14.72 8.29
N ALA A 642 33.55 -15.92 7.69
CA ALA A 642 33.19 -17.15 8.40
C ALA A 642 33.92 -17.31 9.74
N GLN A 643 35.22 -17.02 9.79
CA GLN A 643 36.03 -17.16 11.00
C GLN A 643 35.72 -16.08 12.07
N THR A 644 35.29 -14.88 11.64
CA THR A 644 34.97 -13.78 12.55
C THR A 644 33.50 -13.79 12.97
N ALA A 645 32.57 -14.03 12.04
CA ALA A 645 31.12 -13.89 12.28
C ALA A 645 30.49 -15.15 12.84
N TRP A 646 30.84 -16.35 12.31
CA TRP A 646 30.18 -17.58 12.71
C TRP A 646 30.29 -17.93 14.20
N PRO A 647 31.45 -17.75 14.89
CA PRO A 647 31.52 -18.00 16.33
C PRO A 647 30.56 -17.14 17.15
N LEU A 648 30.30 -15.90 16.72
CA LEU A 648 29.36 -14.98 17.37
C LEU A 648 27.91 -15.35 17.09
N ILE A 649 27.58 -15.68 15.84
CA ILE A 649 26.25 -16.14 15.43
C ILE A 649 25.95 -17.48 16.12
N GLY A 650 26.92 -18.41 16.13
CA GLY A 650 26.82 -19.70 16.79
C GLY A 650 26.57 -19.58 18.30
N GLN A 651 27.16 -18.59 18.96
CA GLN A 651 26.90 -18.34 20.37
C GLN A 651 25.46 -17.89 20.62
N ILE A 652 24.89 -17.00 19.79
CA ILE A 652 23.49 -16.58 19.90
C ILE A 652 22.55 -17.79 19.71
N ILE A 653 22.90 -18.69 18.82
CA ILE A 653 22.17 -19.94 18.62
C ILE A 653 22.20 -20.81 19.86
N LEU A 654 23.37 -20.96 20.49
CA LEU A 654 23.57 -21.74 21.72
C LEU A 654 22.84 -21.15 22.93
N ASP A 655 22.78 -19.82 23.02
CA ASP A 655 22.04 -19.13 24.08
C ASP A 655 20.52 -19.33 23.97
N GLY A 656 20.02 -19.69 22.78
CA GLY A 656 18.64 -20.08 22.55
C GLY A 656 17.65 -18.89 22.56
N GLY A 657 16.35 -19.22 22.71
CA GLY A 657 15.28 -18.24 22.83
C GLY A 657 14.90 -17.56 21.50
N ALA A 658 14.21 -16.43 21.59
CA ALA A 658 13.71 -15.70 20.41
C ALA A 658 14.80 -15.24 19.42
N PRO A 659 16.01 -14.80 19.85
CA PRO A 659 17.08 -14.48 18.91
C PRO A 659 17.53 -15.69 18.08
N SER A 660 17.68 -16.85 18.69
CA SER A 660 18.07 -18.08 18.00
C SER A 660 17.03 -18.46 16.92
N TRP A 661 15.75 -18.34 17.22
CA TRP A 661 14.67 -18.63 16.26
C TRP A 661 14.68 -17.65 15.06
N ARG A 662 14.91 -16.37 15.30
CA ARG A 662 15.00 -15.38 14.21
C ARG A 662 16.20 -15.60 13.31
N ILE A 663 17.36 -15.92 13.90
CA ILE A 663 18.56 -16.30 13.14
C ILE A 663 18.29 -17.57 12.32
N GLN A 664 17.64 -18.57 12.88
CA GLN A 664 17.23 -19.78 12.17
C GLN A 664 16.39 -19.41 10.94
N TYR A 665 15.43 -18.51 11.10
CA TYR A 665 14.60 -18.02 9.99
C TYR A 665 15.45 -17.31 8.93
N ALA A 666 16.30 -16.38 9.32
CA ALA A 666 17.16 -15.61 8.40
C ALA A 666 18.15 -16.48 7.63
N LEU A 667 18.75 -17.50 8.26
CA LEU A 667 19.68 -18.43 7.61
C LEU A 667 19.00 -19.38 6.63
N ARG A 668 17.72 -19.65 6.81
CA ARG A 668 16.93 -20.55 5.98
C ARG A 668 16.31 -19.83 4.76
N HIS A 669 15.92 -18.58 4.92
CA HIS A 669 15.19 -17.83 3.90
C HIS A 669 16.15 -16.92 3.16
N THR A 670 15.99 -16.86 1.85
CA THR A 670 16.73 -15.96 1.00
C THR A 670 16.00 -14.62 0.94
N PRO A 671 16.69 -13.47 1.08
CA PRO A 671 16.13 -12.20 0.66
C PRO A 671 15.77 -12.28 -0.85
N PRO A 672 14.80 -11.49 -1.34
CA PRO A 672 14.43 -11.48 -2.75
C PRO A 672 15.63 -11.02 -3.60
N ALA A 673 16.41 -11.95 -4.07
CA ALA A 673 17.51 -11.81 -5.02
C ALA A 673 17.46 -13.02 -5.94
N ASP A 674 18.01 -12.91 -7.11
CA ASP A 674 17.88 -13.82 -8.25
C ASP A 674 18.31 -15.31 -8.02
N ASP A 675 18.76 -15.66 -6.82
CA ASP A 675 19.17 -17.02 -6.45
C ASP A 675 18.40 -17.50 -5.20
N ASP A 676 17.58 -18.53 -5.37
CA ASP A 676 16.70 -19.14 -4.36
C ASP A 676 17.44 -19.99 -3.30
N SER A 677 18.74 -19.86 -3.17
CA SER A 677 19.57 -20.66 -2.27
C SER A 677 19.53 -20.17 -0.82
N PRO A 678 19.34 -21.01 0.19
CA PRO A 678 19.41 -20.62 1.60
C PRO A 678 20.74 -19.95 1.95
N VAL A 679 20.68 -18.89 2.74
CA VAL A 679 21.85 -18.07 3.13
C VAL A 679 22.94 -18.90 3.81
N ILE A 680 22.57 -19.91 4.56
CA ILE A 680 23.52 -20.82 5.25
C ILE A 680 24.49 -21.52 4.29
N LEU A 681 24.12 -21.71 3.02
CA LEU A 681 24.99 -22.34 2.02
C LEU A 681 26.22 -21.49 1.69
N GLY A 682 26.21 -20.19 2.04
CA GLY A 682 27.39 -19.33 1.96
C GLY A 682 28.48 -19.64 2.99
N LEU A 683 28.15 -20.37 4.08
CA LEU A 683 29.13 -20.74 5.08
C LEU A 683 29.98 -21.94 4.62
N PRO A 684 31.32 -21.89 4.73
CA PRO A 684 32.17 -23.04 4.40
C PRO A 684 31.79 -24.31 5.17
N GLU A 685 31.62 -25.42 4.45
CA GLU A 685 31.17 -26.70 4.99
C GLU A 685 31.93 -27.16 6.21
N ASP A 686 33.27 -27.04 6.18
CA ASP A 686 34.13 -27.45 7.30
C ASP A 686 33.93 -26.57 8.54
N THR A 687 33.58 -25.27 8.37
CA THR A 687 33.23 -24.40 9.47
C THR A 687 31.91 -24.82 10.11
N LEU A 688 30.89 -25.12 9.27
CA LEU A 688 29.58 -25.57 9.72
C LEU A 688 29.64 -26.88 10.49
N PHE A 689 30.29 -27.93 9.93
CA PHE A 689 30.41 -29.22 10.55
C PHE A 689 31.40 -29.25 11.73
N GLY A 690 32.46 -28.42 11.67
CA GLY A 690 33.35 -28.21 12.83
C GLY A 690 32.60 -27.65 14.03
N TRP A 691 31.65 -26.73 13.80
CA TRP A 691 30.78 -26.21 14.86
C TRP A 691 29.80 -27.28 15.38
N CYS A 692 29.25 -28.12 14.49
CA CYS A 692 28.41 -29.25 14.89
C CYS A 692 29.15 -30.23 15.81
N HIS A 693 30.42 -30.56 15.50
CA HIS A 693 31.25 -31.42 16.34
C HIS A 693 31.62 -30.77 17.67
N ALA A 694 31.86 -29.44 17.68
CA ALA A 694 32.15 -28.71 18.92
C ALA A 694 30.93 -28.60 19.84
N HIS A 695 29.72 -28.57 19.27
CA HIS A 695 28.43 -28.42 19.98
C HIS A 695 27.45 -29.57 19.62
N PRO A 696 27.77 -30.80 19.96
CA PRO A 696 27.04 -31.97 19.45
C PRO A 696 25.57 -32.01 19.84
N ASP A 697 25.18 -31.43 20.97
CA ASP A 697 23.79 -31.48 21.45
C ASP A 697 22.88 -30.44 20.74
N VAL A 698 23.42 -29.32 20.27
CA VAL A 698 22.63 -28.26 19.65
C VAL A 698 22.93 -28.13 18.14
N GLY A 699 24.22 -28.19 17.76
CA GLY A 699 24.67 -27.90 16.41
C GLY A 699 24.00 -28.74 15.33
N PRO A 700 24.07 -30.09 15.40
CA PRO A 700 23.46 -30.95 14.39
C PRO A 700 21.95 -30.82 14.30
N VAL A 701 21.27 -30.60 15.44
CA VAL A 701 19.81 -30.38 15.47
C VAL A 701 19.45 -29.07 14.80
N PHE A 702 20.17 -27.99 15.11
CA PHE A 702 19.97 -26.68 14.50
C PHE A 702 20.21 -26.73 12.98
N VAL A 703 21.33 -27.32 12.56
CA VAL A 703 21.70 -27.43 11.14
C VAL A 703 20.68 -28.27 10.37
N ALA A 704 20.16 -29.36 10.97
CA ALA A 704 19.09 -30.16 10.36
C ALA A 704 17.83 -29.38 10.01
N GLN A 705 17.55 -28.29 10.74
CA GLN A 705 16.36 -27.47 10.54
C GLN A 705 16.52 -26.41 9.43
N ILE A 706 17.75 -26.06 9.04
CA ILE A 706 18.01 -24.90 8.15
C ILE A 706 18.61 -25.27 6.79
N ILE A 707 19.34 -26.36 6.68
CA ILE A 707 19.91 -26.78 5.38
C ILE A 707 18.82 -27.36 4.47
N PRO A 708 18.92 -27.17 3.14
CA PRO A 708 17.93 -27.72 2.22
C PRO A 708 17.94 -29.23 2.23
N MET A 709 16.75 -29.82 2.12
CA MET A 709 16.57 -31.28 2.06
C MET A 709 17.00 -31.85 0.70
N LEU A 710 16.64 -31.16 -0.38
CA LEU A 710 16.87 -31.62 -1.75
C LEU A 710 17.84 -30.68 -2.48
N VAL A 711 18.50 -31.20 -3.51
CA VAL A 711 19.43 -30.43 -4.37
C VAL A 711 18.69 -29.33 -5.11
N THR A 712 17.47 -29.62 -5.58
CA THR A 712 16.58 -28.66 -6.22
C THR A 712 15.23 -28.67 -5.54
N ARG A 713 14.54 -27.52 -5.48
CA ARG A 713 13.20 -27.44 -4.86
C ARG A 713 12.13 -28.19 -5.66
N GLU A 714 12.25 -28.19 -6.97
CA GLU A 714 11.30 -28.79 -7.91
C GLU A 714 12.03 -29.78 -8.85
N PRO A 715 12.50 -30.94 -8.34
CA PRO A 715 13.14 -31.93 -9.19
C PRO A 715 12.11 -32.60 -10.10
N ALA A 716 12.56 -32.99 -11.30
CA ALA A 716 11.75 -33.84 -12.17
C ALA A 716 11.49 -35.21 -11.49
N PRO A 717 10.38 -35.90 -11.82
CA PRO A 717 10.11 -37.24 -11.29
C PRO A 717 11.28 -38.20 -11.50
N GLY A 718 11.74 -38.81 -10.41
CA GLY A 718 12.90 -39.73 -10.43
C GLY A 718 14.28 -39.05 -10.30
N GLU A 719 14.31 -37.68 -10.20
CA GLU A 719 15.56 -36.91 -10.07
C GLU A 719 15.77 -36.33 -8.65
N ALA A 720 14.84 -36.56 -7.73
CA ALA A 720 14.94 -36.07 -6.38
C ALA A 720 16.15 -36.72 -5.65
N ARG A 721 17.06 -35.88 -5.17
CA ARG A 721 18.26 -36.29 -4.42
C ARG A 721 18.41 -35.42 -3.17
N LEU A 722 18.90 -36.05 -2.09
CA LEU A 722 19.27 -35.32 -0.89
C LEU A 722 20.37 -34.29 -1.21
N HIS A 723 20.25 -33.12 -0.61
CA HIS A 723 21.31 -32.11 -0.66
C HIS A 723 22.62 -32.69 -0.03
N PRO A 724 23.81 -32.43 -0.60
CA PRO A 724 25.06 -32.98 -0.08
C PRO A 724 25.28 -32.73 1.43
N LEU A 725 24.98 -31.50 1.90
CA LEU A 725 25.07 -31.19 3.35
C LEU A 725 24.10 -31.99 4.19
N MET A 726 22.87 -32.26 3.71
CA MET A 726 21.91 -33.12 4.41
C MET A 726 22.40 -34.57 4.43
N ALA A 727 22.93 -35.05 3.34
CA ALA A 727 23.49 -36.38 3.27
C ALA A 727 24.67 -36.56 4.26
N ARG A 728 25.58 -35.58 4.33
CA ARG A 728 26.69 -35.54 5.28
C ARG A 728 26.21 -35.49 6.73
N LEU A 729 25.20 -34.64 7.02
CA LEU A 729 24.62 -34.56 8.34
C LEU A 729 24.05 -35.91 8.82
N LEU A 730 23.30 -36.58 7.94
CA LEU A 730 22.75 -37.90 8.24
C LEU A 730 23.82 -38.98 8.35
N GLU A 731 24.92 -38.90 7.63
CA GLU A 731 26.07 -39.77 7.71
C GLU A 731 26.79 -39.60 9.05
N GLU A 732 27.02 -38.39 9.53
CA GLU A 732 27.80 -38.08 10.72
C GLU A 732 26.96 -38.14 12.01
N PHE A 733 25.67 -37.75 11.95
CA PHE A 733 24.79 -37.60 13.12
C PHE A 733 23.44 -38.35 13.02
N GLY A 734 23.21 -39.17 11.98
CA GLY A 734 21.94 -39.87 11.73
C GLY A 734 21.64 -41.00 12.69
N ASP A 735 22.49 -41.29 13.70
CA ASP A 735 22.21 -42.18 14.82
C ASP A 735 21.51 -41.48 16.00
N ARG A 736 21.30 -40.14 15.94
CA ARG A 736 20.67 -39.32 16.97
C ARG A 736 19.20 -39.06 16.68
N PRO A 737 18.30 -39.49 17.58
CA PRO A 737 16.86 -39.29 17.36
C PRO A 737 16.47 -37.82 17.18
N GLU A 738 17.09 -36.92 17.94
CA GLU A 738 16.80 -35.47 17.93
C GLU A 738 17.12 -34.84 16.56
N VAL A 739 18.21 -35.31 15.91
CA VAL A 739 18.58 -34.86 14.56
C VAL A 739 17.56 -35.39 13.54
N LEU A 740 17.14 -36.66 13.67
CA LEU A 740 16.15 -37.23 12.77
C LEU A 740 14.78 -36.58 12.90
N GLU A 741 14.38 -36.16 14.12
CA GLU A 741 13.18 -35.38 14.35
C GLU A 741 13.30 -33.97 13.74
N ALA A 742 14.44 -33.30 13.86
CA ALA A 742 14.71 -32.01 13.27
C ALA A 742 14.64 -32.07 11.74
N VAL A 743 15.19 -33.12 11.12
CA VAL A 743 15.08 -33.36 9.67
C VAL A 743 13.62 -33.55 9.25
N ALA A 744 12.84 -34.31 10.02
CA ALA A 744 11.40 -34.48 9.75
C ALA A 744 10.63 -33.16 9.88
N GLY A 745 10.97 -32.33 10.88
CA GLY A 745 10.40 -31.01 11.09
C GLY A 745 10.73 -30.05 9.94
N ASN A 746 11.95 -30.13 9.38
CA ASN A 746 12.36 -29.31 8.25
C ASN A 746 11.47 -29.52 7.01
N MET A 747 11.04 -30.77 6.77
CA MET A 747 10.12 -31.10 5.68
C MET A 747 8.73 -30.47 5.82
N SER A 748 8.30 -30.11 7.02
CA SER A 748 6.96 -29.54 7.27
C SER A 748 6.92 -28.02 7.18
N ASN A 749 8.04 -27.36 6.94
CA ASN A 749 8.18 -25.91 6.92
C ASN A 749 8.51 -25.41 5.51
N PHE A 750 7.48 -25.31 4.66
CA PHE A 750 7.59 -24.95 3.26
C PHE A 750 6.37 -24.16 2.77
N PHE A 751 6.56 -23.39 1.70
CA PHE A 751 5.48 -22.85 0.87
C PHE A 751 5.37 -23.71 -0.40
N TRP A 752 4.16 -24.03 -0.81
CA TRP A 752 3.92 -24.77 -2.04
C TRP A 752 2.84 -24.11 -2.90
N THR A 753 2.91 -24.37 -4.19
CA THR A 753 1.87 -24.04 -5.16
C THR A 753 1.39 -25.34 -5.82
N GLY A 754 0.11 -25.47 -6.12
CA GLY A 754 -0.45 -26.66 -6.72
C GLY A 754 -0.77 -27.79 -5.70
N SER A 755 -0.48 -29.04 -6.08
CA SER A 755 -0.84 -30.23 -5.27
C SER A 755 0.15 -30.48 -4.13
N LEU A 756 -0.35 -30.52 -2.91
CA LEU A 756 0.43 -30.92 -1.73
C LEU A 756 0.86 -32.39 -1.79
N ALA A 757 0.04 -33.25 -2.41
CA ALA A 757 0.38 -34.64 -2.63
C ALA A 757 1.61 -34.80 -3.54
N SER A 758 1.70 -34.00 -4.60
CA SER A 758 2.86 -33.98 -5.49
C SER A 758 4.11 -33.52 -4.76
N TYR A 759 4.00 -32.51 -3.91
CA TYR A 759 5.11 -32.04 -3.08
C TYR A 759 5.67 -33.13 -2.16
N TYR A 760 4.82 -33.83 -1.39
CA TYR A 760 5.27 -34.91 -0.53
C TYR A 760 5.88 -36.08 -1.30
N ALA A 761 5.44 -36.33 -2.54
CA ALA A 761 5.96 -37.40 -3.37
C ALA A 761 7.45 -37.21 -3.74
N LEU A 762 7.95 -35.95 -3.78
CA LEU A 762 9.36 -35.65 -4.05
C LEU A 762 10.31 -36.25 -3.01
N TYR A 763 9.84 -36.45 -1.80
CA TYR A 763 10.67 -36.97 -0.70
C TYR A 763 10.69 -38.51 -0.64
N LEU A 764 9.79 -39.23 -1.33
CA LEU A 764 9.73 -40.70 -1.24
C LEU A 764 11.03 -41.33 -1.72
N GLU A 765 11.56 -40.96 -2.89
CA GLU A 765 12.76 -41.58 -3.46
C GLU A 765 14.01 -41.38 -2.57
N PRO A 766 14.32 -40.16 -2.11
CA PRO A 766 15.42 -39.95 -1.17
C PRO A 766 15.33 -40.79 0.10
N PHE A 767 14.12 -40.92 0.69
CA PHE A 767 13.95 -41.76 1.91
C PHE A 767 13.97 -43.26 1.61
N GLU A 768 13.52 -43.66 0.43
CA GLU A 768 13.67 -45.09 0.00
C GLU A 768 15.15 -45.49 -0.04
N LEU A 769 16.03 -44.61 -0.56
CA LEU A 769 17.48 -44.85 -0.62
C LEU A 769 18.06 -44.95 0.80
N LEU A 770 17.61 -44.16 1.75
CA LEU A 770 18.06 -44.22 3.16
C LEU A 770 17.69 -45.53 3.89
N LYS A 771 16.74 -46.30 3.38
CA LYS A 771 16.40 -47.63 3.96
C LYS A 771 17.57 -48.63 3.88
N THR A 772 18.54 -48.38 3.01
CA THR A 772 19.73 -49.25 2.84
C THR A 772 21.00 -48.68 3.50
N HIS A 773 20.86 -47.55 4.21
CA HIS A 773 21.97 -46.83 4.83
C HIS A 773 22.69 -47.72 5.90
N ARG A 774 24.00 -47.50 6.13
CA ARG A 774 24.79 -48.28 7.08
C ARG A 774 24.30 -48.17 8.54
N HIS A 775 23.77 -47.02 8.97
CA HIS A 775 23.28 -46.80 10.32
C HIS A 775 21.90 -47.44 10.55
N ALA A 776 21.80 -48.33 11.51
CA ALA A 776 20.55 -49.07 11.77
C ALA A 776 19.39 -48.20 12.24
N LYS A 777 19.65 -47.14 13.04
CA LYS A 777 18.64 -46.20 13.49
C LYS A 777 18.09 -45.40 12.32
N LEU A 778 18.95 -44.86 11.44
CA LEU A 778 18.55 -44.13 10.25
C LEU A 778 17.72 -45.02 9.29
N ARG A 779 18.12 -46.29 9.08
CA ARG A 779 17.29 -47.21 8.28
C ARG A 779 15.88 -47.42 8.83
N ARG A 780 15.75 -47.53 10.15
CA ARG A 780 14.45 -47.71 10.81
C ARG A 780 13.63 -46.44 10.64
N TRP A 781 14.21 -45.31 10.95
CA TRP A 781 13.55 -44.01 10.80
C TRP A 781 13.12 -43.74 9.33
N ALA A 782 13.97 -44.06 8.36
CA ALA A 782 13.62 -43.90 6.94
C ALA A 782 12.41 -44.76 6.52
N LYS A 783 12.31 -45.98 7.06
CA LYS A 783 11.15 -46.86 6.84
C LYS A 783 9.87 -46.26 7.41
N ASP A 784 9.93 -45.66 8.62
CA ASP A 784 8.82 -45.04 9.27
C ASP A 784 8.41 -43.73 8.51
N MET A 785 9.38 -42.96 8.03
CA MET A 785 9.14 -41.76 7.24
C MET A 785 8.49 -42.07 5.89
N VAL A 786 8.90 -43.11 5.19
CA VAL A 786 8.24 -43.54 3.93
C VAL A 786 6.78 -43.87 4.18
N GLN A 787 6.46 -44.58 5.26
CA GLN A 787 5.07 -44.92 5.62
C GLN A 787 4.25 -43.63 5.94
N ARG A 788 4.85 -42.70 6.69
CA ARG A 788 4.22 -41.41 7.02
C ARG A 788 3.96 -40.57 5.74
N LEU A 789 4.95 -40.50 4.83
CA LEU A 789 4.81 -39.80 3.57
C LEU A 789 3.73 -40.41 2.68
N GLN A 790 3.68 -41.73 2.56
CA GLN A 790 2.64 -42.42 1.79
C GLN A 790 1.24 -42.09 2.33
N LYS A 791 1.07 -42.07 3.66
CA LYS A 791 -0.20 -41.68 4.28
C LYS A 791 -0.51 -40.21 4.10
N ALA A 792 0.50 -39.31 4.17
CA ALA A 792 0.34 -37.90 3.95
C ALA A 792 -0.05 -37.58 2.48
N ILE A 793 0.57 -38.31 1.52
CA ILE A 793 0.23 -38.21 0.09
C ILE A 793 -1.22 -38.63 -0.14
N GLU A 794 -1.68 -39.74 0.47
CA GLU A 794 -3.07 -40.18 0.35
C GLU A 794 -4.04 -39.14 0.94
N GLY A 795 -3.69 -38.56 2.12
CA GLY A 795 -4.49 -37.50 2.72
C GLY A 795 -4.55 -36.23 1.82
N ALA A 796 -3.40 -35.78 1.32
CA ALA A 796 -3.32 -34.60 0.46
C ALA A 796 -4.02 -34.79 -0.89
N LYS A 797 -4.00 -35.98 -1.47
CA LYS A 797 -4.81 -36.31 -2.67
C LYS A 797 -6.30 -36.16 -2.41
N ASN A 798 -6.77 -36.59 -1.24
CA ASN A 798 -8.17 -36.39 -0.87
C ASN A 798 -8.51 -34.91 -0.72
N ASP A 799 -7.61 -34.10 -0.14
CA ASP A 799 -7.80 -32.64 -0.02
C ASP A 799 -7.77 -31.95 -1.41
N ASP A 800 -6.91 -32.37 -2.31
CA ASP A 800 -6.86 -31.90 -3.71
C ASP A 800 -8.16 -32.24 -4.46
N ASP A 801 -8.66 -33.48 -4.33
CA ASP A 801 -9.93 -33.93 -4.91
C ASP A 801 -11.13 -33.10 -4.37
N GLU A 802 -11.13 -32.79 -3.08
CA GLU A 802 -12.15 -31.94 -2.44
C GLU A 802 -12.10 -30.52 -2.97
N ARG A 803 -10.92 -29.96 -3.17
CA ARG A 803 -10.71 -28.61 -3.73
C ARG A 803 -11.17 -28.53 -5.19
N GLU A 804 -10.79 -29.50 -6.04
CA GLU A 804 -11.23 -29.56 -7.43
C GLU A 804 -12.76 -29.68 -7.55
N ALA A 805 -13.41 -30.28 -6.57
CA ALA A 805 -14.86 -30.38 -6.52
C ALA A 805 -15.55 -29.04 -6.12
N GLY A 806 -14.79 -27.97 -5.86
CA GLY A 806 -15.32 -26.67 -5.42
C GLY A 806 -15.71 -26.63 -3.94
N TRP A 807 -15.14 -27.51 -3.15
CA TRP A 807 -15.29 -27.56 -1.69
C TRP A 807 -14.09 -26.92 -1.02
N GLU A 808 -13.86 -25.64 -1.28
CA GLU A 808 -12.96 -24.87 -0.41
C GLU A 808 -13.66 -24.67 0.93
N ILE A 809 -13.15 -25.34 1.95
CA ILE A 809 -13.57 -25.18 3.34
C ILE A 809 -12.81 -23.99 3.94
#